data_4c60db1187a58726baf7a70f67a54c36
#
_entry.id   4c60db1187a58726baf7a70f67a54c36
#
_cell.length_a   1.000
_cell.length_b   1.000
_cell.length_c   1.000
_cell.angle_alpha   90.00
_cell.angle_beta   90.00
_cell.angle_gamma   90.00
#
_symmetry.space_group_name_H-M   'P 1'
#
loop_
_entity.id
_entity.type
_entity.pdbx_description
1 polymer ?
#
loop_
_entity_poly.entity_id
_entity_poly.type
_entity_poly.pdbx_seq_one_letter_code
_entity_poly.pdbx_strand_id
1 'polypeptide(L)'
;MSPDGDDSNAGTQEAPFQTLERAKNELKRRISEKEKGSLKVVLHDGTYTLQEPLVFTKDFGGNQEVEVIWQAAPGAEPVISGARSMELKPTAKVCSLSFSGPEELFDIYVNGERALRARSPDSGFFRFEDVKEEVLVKGDGRVPEKAEQQLFFPEKATKDLSGLSSSELQDVRFHAFFKWDNTIRYLSGKSENAGVFKTKGAGMKPWNPMKEGTRFFMENYKDALDAPGEWYASKSNGQTKLYYIPEISEKNQSISFDIPMLEKLLVIKGTTGKKVNNITFKGIRFHHSNYSLPRSGFEPAQAANTIGAALEIDHAEHIVFENCEIAHTGQHGIWFRKGTEDCVMKRCYVHDLGAGGVRIGDTQIPEDSSNVTGNIRVENCIIQGGGYNFPSGVGVWIGHSGNNRILHNDIGNFRYSGVSVGWVWGYSHSPAKNNHINYNRIHHIGWALLSDMAGVYTLGKSEGTEVNNNVVHEIHAYSYGGWGLYTDEGSSDITMKNNLVYNTKTGGFHQHYGRENNITNNIFAFADMYQVQATRVEDHRSFTFENNIVVGREGEMLAGPWKEIRVKMDSNCYWYKGEKSFDFVGLSFEEWKARTGHDENSIIADPGTINTNEGTYTLNDGISEKIGFVPFDPEEAGVYGSAEWKEKALLPDSVINEFDRTVKRNMKKQ
;
A
#
# COMPACT_ATOMS: atom_id res chain seq x y z
N MET A 1 1.73 -17.24 -29.32
CA MET A 1 1.65 -15.77 -29.41
C MET A 1 3.04 -15.21 -29.66
N SER A 2 3.18 -14.25 -30.55
CA SER A 2 4.39 -13.44 -30.71
C SER A 2 3.99 -12.03 -31.15
N PRO A 3 4.64 -10.95 -30.68
CA PRO A 3 4.40 -9.61 -31.21
C PRO A 3 4.64 -9.50 -32.74
N ASP A 4 5.52 -10.35 -33.29
CA ASP A 4 5.82 -10.45 -34.71
C ASP A 4 4.94 -11.48 -35.44
N GLY A 5 3.91 -12.02 -34.80
CA GLY A 5 2.99 -12.98 -35.38
C GLY A 5 1.97 -12.35 -36.35
N ASP A 6 1.01 -13.14 -36.78
CA ASP A 6 -0.12 -12.67 -37.62
C ASP A 6 -1.42 -13.35 -37.18
N ASP A 7 -2.48 -12.60 -37.01
CA ASP A 7 -3.77 -13.11 -36.53
C ASP A 7 -4.50 -14.00 -37.54
N SER A 8 -4.05 -14.03 -38.78
CA SER A 8 -4.48 -15.01 -39.81
C SER A 8 -3.83 -16.38 -39.66
N ASN A 9 -2.77 -16.49 -38.85
CA ASN A 9 -2.05 -17.75 -38.61
C ASN A 9 -2.92 -18.78 -37.84
N ALA A 10 -2.42 -20.01 -37.75
CA ALA A 10 -3.08 -21.12 -37.08
C ALA A 10 -2.93 -21.07 -35.54
N GLY A 11 -2.06 -20.24 -35.00
CA GLY A 11 -1.78 -20.15 -33.55
C GLY A 11 -0.85 -21.29 -33.08
N THR A 12 -0.06 -21.88 -33.99
CA THR A 12 1.00 -22.83 -33.60
C THR A 12 2.30 -22.11 -33.26
N GLN A 13 3.31 -22.86 -32.83
CA GLN A 13 4.61 -22.30 -32.52
C GLN A 13 5.29 -21.68 -33.77
N GLU A 14 5.14 -22.32 -34.94
CA GLU A 14 5.70 -21.87 -36.20
C GLU A 14 4.89 -20.77 -36.90
N ALA A 15 3.61 -20.68 -36.57
CA ALA A 15 2.67 -19.67 -37.10
C ALA A 15 1.85 -19.05 -35.96
N PRO A 16 2.46 -18.23 -35.08
CA PRO A 16 1.82 -17.66 -33.89
C PRO A 16 0.84 -16.55 -34.26
N PHE A 17 -0.18 -16.38 -33.40
CA PHE A 17 -1.04 -15.18 -33.39
C PHE A 17 -0.24 -13.96 -32.95
N GLN A 18 -0.64 -12.79 -33.41
CA GLN A 18 -0.08 -11.50 -32.99
C GLN A 18 -0.78 -10.94 -31.74
N THR A 19 -2.11 -10.89 -31.75
CA THR A 19 -2.87 -10.18 -30.72
C THR A 19 -3.41 -11.10 -29.63
N LEU A 20 -3.42 -10.60 -28.38
CA LEU A 20 -4.02 -11.28 -27.22
C LEU A 20 -5.51 -11.54 -27.42
N GLU A 21 -6.21 -10.61 -28.10
CA GLU A 21 -7.62 -10.74 -28.40
C GLU A 21 -7.89 -11.92 -29.36
N ARG A 22 -7.04 -12.13 -30.37
CA ARG A 22 -7.16 -13.29 -31.28
C ARG A 22 -6.97 -14.60 -30.53
N ALA A 23 -5.98 -14.68 -29.62
CA ALA A 23 -5.76 -15.87 -28.81
C ALA A 23 -6.93 -16.12 -27.85
N LYS A 24 -7.45 -15.07 -27.23
CA LYS A 24 -8.63 -15.15 -26.36
C LYS A 24 -9.86 -15.71 -27.11
N ASN A 25 -10.09 -15.23 -28.33
CA ASN A 25 -11.20 -15.71 -29.15
C ASN A 25 -11.02 -17.18 -29.59
N GLU A 26 -9.80 -17.61 -29.84
CA GLU A 26 -9.50 -19.03 -30.12
C GLU A 26 -9.76 -19.92 -28.90
N LEU A 27 -9.38 -19.48 -27.70
CA LEU A 27 -9.70 -20.17 -26.45
C LEU A 27 -11.21 -20.33 -26.28
N LYS A 28 -11.98 -19.25 -26.48
CA LYS A 28 -13.46 -19.30 -26.38
C LYS A 28 -14.04 -20.31 -27.34
N ARG A 29 -13.55 -20.39 -28.57
CA ARG A 29 -13.97 -21.40 -29.57
C ARG A 29 -13.73 -22.82 -29.04
N ARG A 30 -12.51 -23.14 -28.59
CA ARG A 30 -12.13 -24.47 -28.08
C ARG A 30 -12.94 -24.88 -26.85
N ILE A 31 -13.15 -23.95 -25.91
CA ILE A 31 -14.02 -24.17 -24.75
C ILE A 31 -15.46 -24.48 -25.17
N SER A 32 -15.99 -23.76 -26.17
CA SER A 32 -17.35 -23.99 -26.68
C SER A 32 -17.49 -25.33 -27.41
N GLU A 33 -16.43 -25.83 -28.03
CA GLU A 33 -16.34 -27.15 -28.65
C GLU A 33 -16.09 -28.29 -27.64
N LYS A 34 -16.06 -27.96 -26.32
CA LYS A 34 -15.88 -28.91 -25.22
C LYS A 34 -14.55 -29.67 -25.26
N GLU A 35 -13.51 -29.03 -25.75
CA GLU A 35 -12.15 -29.54 -25.65
C GLU A 35 -11.77 -29.67 -24.17
N LYS A 36 -11.20 -30.80 -23.76
CA LYS A 36 -10.88 -31.13 -22.37
C LYS A 36 -9.38 -30.99 -22.10
N GLY A 37 -9.04 -30.80 -20.82
CA GLY A 37 -7.65 -30.71 -20.34
C GLY A 37 -7.15 -29.27 -20.27
N SER A 38 -5.84 -29.06 -20.35
CA SER A 38 -5.24 -27.73 -20.23
C SER A 38 -5.15 -27.03 -21.58
N LEU A 39 -5.88 -25.96 -21.75
CA LEU A 39 -5.80 -25.06 -22.90
C LEU A 39 -4.77 -23.96 -22.62
N LYS A 40 -3.70 -23.92 -23.42
CA LYS A 40 -2.56 -23.05 -23.17
C LYS A 40 -2.42 -21.95 -24.21
N VAL A 41 -2.24 -20.72 -23.75
CA VAL A 41 -1.73 -19.59 -24.54
C VAL A 41 -0.29 -19.34 -24.09
N VAL A 42 0.65 -19.60 -24.98
CA VAL A 42 2.09 -19.42 -24.74
C VAL A 42 2.54 -18.11 -25.40
N LEU A 43 3.06 -17.17 -24.57
CA LEU A 43 3.53 -15.88 -25.01
C LEU A 43 5.06 -15.92 -25.18
N HIS A 44 5.53 -15.61 -26.37
CA HIS A 44 6.95 -15.38 -26.64
C HIS A 44 7.36 -14.01 -26.11
N ASP A 45 8.65 -13.79 -26.07
CA ASP A 45 9.28 -12.56 -25.63
C ASP A 45 8.78 -11.34 -26.40
N GLY A 46 8.72 -10.19 -25.75
CA GLY A 46 8.33 -8.91 -26.31
C GLY A 46 7.14 -8.24 -25.63
N THR A 47 6.77 -7.07 -26.15
CA THR A 47 5.70 -6.25 -25.60
C THR A 47 4.41 -6.39 -26.38
N TYR A 48 3.35 -6.78 -25.67
CA TYR A 48 1.98 -6.87 -26.18
C TYR A 48 1.21 -5.61 -25.73
N THR A 49 1.14 -4.61 -26.58
CA THR A 49 0.48 -3.33 -26.27
C THR A 49 -1.03 -3.47 -26.35
N LEU A 50 -1.72 -3.16 -25.26
CA LEU A 50 -3.17 -3.16 -25.18
C LEU A 50 -3.74 -1.85 -25.74
N GLN A 51 -4.82 -1.97 -26.53
CA GLN A 51 -5.65 -0.81 -26.93
C GLN A 51 -6.86 -0.63 -25.98
N GLU A 52 -7.28 -1.70 -25.33
CA GLU A 52 -8.33 -1.77 -24.32
C GLU A 52 -7.96 -2.85 -23.28
N PRO A 53 -8.56 -2.83 -22.08
CA PRO A 53 -8.29 -3.83 -21.06
C PRO A 53 -8.56 -5.26 -21.56
N LEU A 54 -7.69 -6.21 -21.19
CA LEU A 54 -7.91 -7.63 -21.48
C LEU A 54 -9.01 -8.18 -20.54
N VAL A 55 -10.21 -8.40 -21.09
CA VAL A 55 -11.40 -8.77 -20.30
C VAL A 55 -11.70 -10.27 -20.42
N PHE A 56 -11.80 -10.96 -19.27
CA PHE A 56 -12.24 -12.34 -19.17
C PHE A 56 -13.60 -12.41 -18.51
N THR A 57 -14.58 -12.97 -19.22
CA THR A 57 -15.90 -13.33 -18.68
C THR A 57 -16.00 -14.84 -18.50
N LYS A 58 -17.11 -15.34 -17.98
CA LYS A 58 -17.34 -16.79 -17.81
C LYS A 58 -17.02 -17.63 -19.05
N ASP A 59 -17.24 -17.09 -20.25
CA ASP A 59 -17.02 -17.81 -21.51
C ASP A 59 -15.53 -18.05 -21.83
N PHE A 60 -14.61 -17.43 -21.13
CA PHE A 60 -13.17 -17.55 -21.30
C PHE A 60 -12.50 -18.32 -20.14
N GLY A 61 -13.26 -18.66 -19.10
CA GLY A 61 -12.78 -19.44 -17.96
C GLY A 61 -12.84 -20.93 -18.21
N GLY A 62 -12.08 -21.67 -17.43
CA GLY A 62 -12.15 -23.12 -17.38
C GLY A 62 -13.35 -23.64 -16.57
N ASN A 63 -13.34 -24.94 -16.29
CA ASN A 63 -14.31 -25.65 -15.47
C ASN A 63 -13.62 -26.89 -14.85
N GLN A 64 -14.37 -27.84 -14.33
CA GLN A 64 -13.81 -29.07 -13.73
C GLN A 64 -13.02 -29.95 -14.72
N GLU A 65 -13.28 -29.83 -16.02
CA GLU A 65 -12.62 -30.61 -17.08
C GLU A 65 -11.60 -29.80 -17.89
N VAL A 66 -11.61 -28.48 -17.77
CA VAL A 66 -10.78 -27.53 -18.55
C VAL A 66 -10.08 -26.56 -17.63
N GLU A 67 -8.77 -26.47 -17.77
CA GLU A 67 -7.94 -25.43 -17.20
C GLU A 67 -7.44 -24.50 -18.32
N VAL A 68 -7.51 -23.19 -18.11
CA VAL A 68 -7.00 -22.17 -19.03
C VAL A 68 -5.70 -21.61 -18.51
N ILE A 69 -4.61 -21.74 -19.26
CA ILE A 69 -3.29 -21.29 -18.84
C ILE A 69 -2.74 -20.27 -19.83
N TRP A 70 -2.47 -19.07 -19.33
CA TRP A 70 -1.70 -18.04 -20.04
C TRP A 70 -0.29 -18.03 -19.47
N GLN A 71 0.70 -18.35 -20.25
CA GLN A 71 2.06 -18.50 -19.74
C GLN A 71 3.12 -17.94 -20.67
N ALA A 72 4.23 -17.48 -20.09
CA ALA A 72 5.44 -17.20 -20.83
C ALA A 72 6.01 -18.47 -21.47
N ALA A 73 6.62 -18.36 -22.63
CA ALA A 73 7.47 -19.41 -23.18
C ALA A 73 8.70 -19.62 -22.27
N PRO A 74 9.32 -20.80 -22.27
CA PRO A 74 10.51 -21.04 -21.47
C PRO A 74 11.62 -20.00 -21.75
N GLY A 75 12.04 -19.28 -20.69
CA GLY A 75 13.06 -18.24 -20.77
C GLY A 75 12.59 -16.89 -21.34
N ALA A 76 11.31 -16.75 -21.70
CA ALA A 76 10.74 -15.49 -22.18
C ALA A 76 10.17 -14.64 -21.03
N GLU A 77 10.14 -13.34 -21.23
CA GLU A 77 9.64 -12.34 -20.28
C GLU A 77 8.61 -11.41 -20.97
N PRO A 78 7.45 -11.96 -21.42
CA PRO A 78 6.45 -11.19 -22.13
C PRO A 78 5.84 -10.09 -21.27
N VAL A 79 5.72 -8.89 -21.83
CA VAL A 79 5.10 -7.73 -21.17
C VAL A 79 3.76 -7.43 -21.82
N ILE A 80 2.69 -7.48 -21.03
CA ILE A 80 1.37 -6.92 -21.39
C ILE A 80 1.33 -5.49 -20.89
N SER A 81 1.40 -4.53 -21.83
CA SER A 81 1.54 -3.11 -21.51
C SER A 81 0.32 -2.29 -21.89
N GLY A 82 -0.11 -1.42 -20.99
CA GLY A 82 -1.12 -0.38 -21.28
C GLY A 82 -0.55 0.92 -21.79
N ALA A 83 0.76 1.00 -22.06
CA ALA A 83 1.41 2.21 -22.52
C ALA A 83 1.54 2.27 -24.05
N ARG A 84 1.60 3.50 -24.55
CA ARG A 84 2.16 3.82 -25.87
C ARG A 84 3.61 4.23 -25.69
N SER A 85 4.52 3.50 -26.30
CA SER A 85 5.94 3.85 -26.31
C SER A 85 6.22 4.88 -27.42
N MET A 86 7.01 5.90 -27.09
CA MET A 86 7.45 6.94 -28.01
C MET A 86 8.93 7.24 -27.76
N GLU A 87 9.66 7.59 -28.81
CA GLU A 87 11.06 7.97 -28.69
C GLU A 87 11.26 9.44 -29.05
N LEU A 88 12.18 10.08 -28.36
CA LEU A 88 12.59 11.46 -28.65
C LEU A 88 14.08 11.64 -28.45
N LYS A 89 14.74 12.27 -29.40
CA LYS A 89 16.11 12.74 -29.24
C LYS A 89 16.10 14.18 -28.74
N PRO A 90 16.66 14.48 -27.56
CA PRO A 90 16.70 15.82 -27.02
C PRO A 90 17.46 16.78 -27.92
N THR A 91 16.86 17.91 -28.27
CA THR A 91 17.47 18.99 -29.04
C THR A 91 17.49 20.32 -28.30
N ALA A 92 16.83 20.39 -27.12
CA ALA A 92 16.69 21.58 -26.31
C ALA A 92 16.72 21.24 -24.81
N LYS A 93 16.82 22.26 -23.96
CA LYS A 93 16.77 22.09 -22.49
C LYS A 93 15.45 21.46 -22.04
N VAL A 94 14.33 21.81 -22.66
CA VAL A 94 13.01 21.24 -22.43
C VAL A 94 12.58 20.54 -23.71
N CYS A 95 12.32 19.25 -23.63
CA CYS A 95 11.78 18.46 -24.72
C CYS A 95 10.26 18.45 -24.68
N SER A 96 9.62 18.22 -25.81
CA SER A 96 8.15 18.07 -25.84
C SER A 96 7.69 17.02 -26.84
N LEU A 97 6.65 16.28 -26.46
CA LEU A 97 5.91 15.32 -27.27
C LEU A 97 4.45 15.74 -27.36
N SER A 98 3.80 15.52 -28.50
CA SER A 98 2.36 15.77 -28.67
C SER A 98 1.68 14.49 -29.14
N PHE A 99 0.58 14.12 -28.50
CA PHE A 99 -0.16 12.90 -28.81
C PHE A 99 -1.63 13.02 -28.39
N SER A 100 -2.48 12.19 -28.98
CA SER A 100 -3.82 11.94 -28.46
C SER A 100 -3.69 10.92 -27.32
N GLY A 101 -4.12 11.33 -26.14
CA GLY A 101 -3.93 10.55 -24.92
C GLY A 101 -5.19 10.45 -24.04
N PRO A 102 -5.09 9.86 -22.85
CA PRO A 102 -6.18 9.82 -21.88
C PRO A 102 -6.62 11.22 -21.50
N GLU A 103 -7.81 11.32 -20.90
CA GLU A 103 -8.33 12.62 -20.46
C GLU A 103 -7.36 13.30 -19.49
N GLU A 104 -6.72 12.51 -18.65
CA GLU A 104 -5.69 12.94 -17.74
C GLU A 104 -4.53 11.96 -17.71
N LEU A 105 -3.32 12.48 -17.67
CA LEU A 105 -2.08 11.72 -17.53
C LEU A 105 -1.57 11.91 -16.10
N PHE A 106 -1.46 10.80 -15.36
CA PHE A 106 -1.02 10.85 -13.97
C PHE A 106 0.45 10.49 -13.81
N ASP A 107 0.95 9.56 -14.61
CA ASP A 107 2.35 9.12 -14.63
C ASP A 107 2.87 9.02 -16.05
N ILE A 108 4.19 9.09 -16.19
CA ILE A 108 4.94 8.66 -17.37
C ILE A 108 6.18 7.88 -16.91
N TYR A 109 6.69 7.06 -17.80
CA TYR A 109 7.92 6.33 -17.55
C TYR A 109 8.94 6.73 -18.61
N VAL A 110 10.15 7.03 -18.16
CA VAL A 110 11.25 7.48 -19.01
C VAL A 110 12.39 6.47 -18.89
N ASN A 111 12.78 5.86 -20.00
CA ASN A 111 13.79 4.79 -20.01
C ASN A 111 13.47 3.64 -19.03
N GLY A 112 12.18 3.33 -18.85
CA GLY A 112 11.69 2.28 -17.96
C GLY A 112 11.48 2.68 -16.51
N GLU A 113 11.83 3.91 -16.11
CA GLU A 113 11.70 4.41 -14.75
C GLU A 113 10.56 5.44 -14.63
N ARG A 114 9.84 5.45 -13.48
CA ARG A 114 8.81 6.47 -13.19
C ARG A 114 9.44 7.85 -13.13
N ALA A 115 9.05 8.74 -14.02
CA ALA A 115 9.53 10.11 -14.03
C ALA A 115 8.85 10.98 -12.97
N LEU A 116 9.57 11.98 -12.46
CA LEU A 116 9.05 12.89 -11.46
C LEU A 116 8.08 13.89 -12.09
N ARG A 117 6.86 13.98 -11.58
CA ARG A 117 5.97 15.08 -11.96
C ARG A 117 6.47 16.36 -11.33
N ALA A 118 6.59 17.41 -12.15
CA ALA A 118 6.96 18.75 -11.71
C ALA A 118 6.02 19.27 -10.61
N ARG A 119 6.56 19.70 -9.48
CA ARG A 119 5.81 20.12 -8.30
C ARG A 119 6.49 21.28 -7.59
N SER A 120 5.74 22.05 -6.83
CA SER A 120 6.29 23.05 -5.90
C SER A 120 5.75 22.84 -4.48
N PRO A 121 6.66 22.83 -3.46
CA PRO A 121 8.12 22.83 -3.58
C PRO A 121 8.61 21.46 -4.07
N ASP A 122 9.76 21.37 -4.73
CA ASP A 122 10.34 20.09 -5.23
C ASP A 122 10.55 19.08 -4.12
N SER A 123 10.81 19.55 -2.90
CA SER A 123 10.92 18.72 -1.73
C SER A 123 10.28 19.36 -0.50
N GLY A 124 9.68 18.51 0.36
CA GLY A 124 8.94 19.00 1.54
C GLY A 124 7.56 19.56 1.20
N PHE A 125 7.09 20.51 1.97
CA PHE A 125 5.71 20.99 1.93
C PHE A 125 5.60 22.48 2.22
N PHE A 126 4.65 23.14 1.59
CA PHE A 126 4.04 24.34 2.11
C PHE A 126 3.08 24.01 3.26
N ARG A 127 2.59 25.04 3.96
CA ARG A 127 1.51 24.92 4.95
C ARG A 127 0.47 25.98 4.68
N PHE A 128 -0.81 25.65 4.75
CA PHE A 128 -1.87 26.65 4.66
C PHE A 128 -1.76 27.62 5.84
N GLU A 129 -1.92 28.92 5.56
CA GLU A 129 -2.01 29.97 6.59
C GLU A 129 -3.41 29.98 7.25
N ASP A 130 -4.45 29.64 6.50
CA ASP A 130 -5.81 29.40 6.97
C ASP A 130 -6.59 28.59 5.95
N VAL A 131 -7.68 27.97 6.36
CA VAL A 131 -8.65 27.31 5.47
C VAL A 131 -10.06 27.58 5.97
N LYS A 132 -10.92 28.12 5.10
CA LYS A 132 -12.33 28.36 5.40
C LYS A 132 -13.22 27.51 4.51
N GLU A 133 -14.33 27.04 5.03
CA GLU A 133 -15.29 26.24 4.29
C GLU A 133 -16.65 26.88 4.25
N GLU A 134 -17.25 26.91 3.07
CA GLU A 134 -18.66 27.20 2.85
C GLU A 134 -19.35 25.93 2.37
N VAL A 135 -20.31 25.45 3.14
CA VAL A 135 -21.10 24.26 2.78
C VAL A 135 -22.16 24.65 1.76
N LEU A 136 -22.08 24.07 0.56
CA LEU A 136 -23.04 24.29 -0.53
C LEU A 136 -24.19 23.28 -0.50
N VAL A 137 -23.90 22.01 -0.19
CA VAL A 137 -24.89 20.94 -0.04
C VAL A 137 -24.50 20.10 1.16
N LYS A 138 -25.34 20.04 2.19
CA LYS A 138 -25.05 19.33 3.43
C LYS A 138 -25.03 17.79 3.24
N GLY A 139 -25.98 17.24 2.47
CA GLY A 139 -26.19 15.79 2.36
C GLY A 139 -26.68 15.15 3.67
N ASP A 140 -26.82 13.83 3.69
CA ASP A 140 -27.31 13.06 4.83
C ASP A 140 -26.18 12.56 5.74
N GLY A 141 -24.92 12.66 5.31
CA GLY A 141 -23.74 12.18 6.03
C GLY A 141 -23.15 13.19 7.01
N ARG A 142 -22.12 12.75 7.74
CA ARG A 142 -21.33 13.62 8.64
C ARG A 142 -20.42 14.57 7.89
N VAL A 143 -20.05 14.24 6.64
CA VAL A 143 -19.25 15.07 5.73
C VAL A 143 -20.21 15.73 4.76
N PRO A 144 -20.16 17.07 4.56
CA PRO A 144 -20.99 17.75 3.57
C PRO A 144 -20.77 17.17 2.16
N GLU A 145 -21.84 16.98 1.41
CA GLU A 145 -21.77 16.40 0.05
C GLU A 145 -21.00 17.33 -0.90
N LYS A 146 -21.26 18.66 -0.79
CA LYS A 146 -20.54 19.67 -1.57
C LYS A 146 -20.18 20.88 -0.72
N ALA A 147 -18.97 21.35 -0.91
CA ALA A 147 -18.47 22.57 -0.29
C ALA A 147 -17.50 23.31 -1.23
N GLU A 148 -17.31 24.59 -0.96
CA GLU A 148 -16.19 25.39 -1.49
C GLU A 148 -15.26 25.70 -0.33
N GLN A 149 -13.96 25.42 -0.48
CA GLN A 149 -12.95 25.83 0.48
C GLN A 149 -12.15 27.00 -0.08
N GLN A 150 -11.89 27.97 0.78
CA GLN A 150 -10.96 29.07 0.58
C GLN A 150 -9.64 28.70 1.26
N LEU A 151 -8.58 28.62 0.46
CA LEU A 151 -7.26 28.18 0.86
C LEU A 151 -6.33 29.38 0.92
N PHE A 152 -5.84 29.73 2.10
CA PHE A 152 -4.91 30.83 2.31
C PHE A 152 -3.48 30.29 2.15
N PHE A 153 -2.86 30.62 1.04
CA PHE A 153 -1.52 30.14 0.68
C PHE A 153 -0.43 31.07 1.23
N PRO A 154 0.71 30.53 1.66
CA PRO A 154 1.85 31.36 1.99
C PRO A 154 2.37 32.12 0.77
N GLU A 155 3.03 33.25 0.98
CA GLU A 155 3.50 34.15 -0.08
C GLU A 155 4.28 33.43 -1.18
N LYS A 156 5.19 32.50 -0.81
CA LYS A 156 5.97 31.75 -1.78
C LYS A 156 5.10 30.93 -2.73
N ALA A 157 4.12 30.19 -2.20
CA ALA A 157 3.18 29.37 -3.00
C ALA A 157 2.27 30.27 -3.87
N THR A 158 1.85 31.42 -3.34
CA THR A 158 1.06 32.42 -4.09
C THR A 158 1.84 32.98 -5.29
N LYS A 159 3.13 33.24 -5.11
CA LYS A 159 4.02 33.75 -6.16
C LYS A 159 4.16 32.75 -7.30
N ASP A 160 4.30 31.47 -7.01
CA ASP A 160 4.42 30.41 -8.01
C ASP A 160 3.19 30.32 -8.95
N LEU A 161 2.01 30.71 -8.46
CA LEU A 161 0.76 30.70 -9.23
C LEU A 161 0.36 32.08 -9.83
N SER A 162 1.13 33.13 -9.58
CA SER A 162 0.75 34.51 -9.90
C SER A 162 0.62 34.77 -11.42
N GLY A 163 1.44 34.10 -12.22
CA GLY A 163 1.50 34.22 -13.67
C GLY A 163 0.45 33.42 -14.44
N LEU A 164 -0.28 32.51 -13.78
CA LEU A 164 -1.20 31.61 -14.44
C LEU A 164 -2.51 32.29 -14.83
N SER A 165 -2.99 32.00 -16.04
CA SER A 165 -4.34 32.33 -16.48
C SER A 165 -5.40 31.55 -15.68
N SER A 166 -6.65 31.98 -15.75
CA SER A 166 -7.75 31.28 -15.06
C SER A 166 -7.94 29.83 -15.52
N SER A 167 -7.66 29.52 -16.79
CA SER A 167 -7.73 28.14 -17.32
C SER A 167 -6.57 27.29 -16.84
N GLU A 168 -5.34 27.82 -16.85
CA GLU A 168 -4.17 27.09 -16.35
C GLU A 168 -4.28 26.81 -14.85
N LEU A 169 -4.84 27.77 -14.09
CA LEU A 169 -5.05 27.59 -12.65
C LEU A 169 -6.01 26.42 -12.34
N GLN A 170 -7.02 26.18 -13.19
CA GLN A 170 -7.96 25.07 -13.00
C GLN A 170 -7.33 23.69 -13.26
N ASP A 171 -6.16 23.63 -13.87
CA ASP A 171 -5.40 22.41 -14.06
C ASP A 171 -4.39 22.16 -12.93
N VAL A 172 -4.12 23.17 -12.11
CA VAL A 172 -3.27 23.01 -10.92
C VAL A 172 -3.94 22.09 -9.90
N ARG A 173 -3.21 21.09 -9.45
CA ARG A 173 -3.61 20.20 -8.37
C ARG A 173 -2.82 20.53 -7.11
N PHE A 174 -3.45 20.35 -5.96
CA PHE A 174 -2.74 20.35 -4.69
C PHE A 174 -2.99 19.04 -3.95
N HIS A 175 -1.96 18.57 -3.28
CA HIS A 175 -1.99 17.42 -2.39
C HIS A 175 -1.90 17.92 -0.96
N ALA A 176 -2.99 17.80 -0.18
CA ALA A 176 -3.01 18.15 1.23
C ALA A 176 -2.88 16.89 2.11
N PHE A 177 -2.04 16.96 3.15
CA PHE A 177 -1.71 15.83 4.01
C PHE A 177 -2.28 16.04 5.42
N PHE A 178 -3.12 15.11 5.82
CA PHE A 178 -3.76 15.12 7.14
C PHE A 178 -3.06 14.17 8.13
N LYS A 179 -3.85 13.51 8.98
CA LYS A 179 -3.36 12.50 9.92
C LYS A 179 -3.03 11.20 9.18
N TRP A 180 -4.06 10.44 8.77
CA TRP A 180 -3.94 9.10 8.16
C TRP A 180 -4.30 9.05 6.68
N ASP A 181 -4.64 10.16 6.08
CA ASP A 181 -4.99 10.26 4.67
C ASP A 181 -4.45 11.54 4.02
N ASN A 182 -4.64 11.63 2.74
CA ASN A 182 -4.35 12.81 1.93
C ASN A 182 -5.50 13.07 0.97
N THR A 183 -5.61 14.31 0.55
CA THR A 183 -6.58 14.78 -0.43
C THR A 183 -5.85 15.32 -1.65
N ILE A 184 -6.36 15.03 -2.86
CA ILE A 184 -5.88 15.63 -4.11
C ILE A 184 -7.05 16.35 -4.74
N ARG A 185 -6.93 17.66 -4.96
CA ARG A 185 -7.97 18.47 -5.59
C ARG A 185 -7.40 19.47 -6.58
N TYR A 186 -8.24 19.90 -7.49
CA TYR A 186 -7.96 21.01 -8.39
C TYR A 186 -8.28 22.34 -7.73
N LEU A 187 -7.53 23.38 -8.09
CA LEU A 187 -7.93 24.74 -7.80
C LEU A 187 -9.08 25.12 -8.72
N SER A 188 -10.11 25.78 -8.21
CA SER A 188 -11.27 26.23 -8.98
C SER A 188 -11.19 27.71 -9.37
N GLY A 189 -10.28 28.47 -8.78
CA GLY A 189 -10.08 29.88 -9.07
C GLY A 189 -9.33 30.63 -7.98
N LYS A 190 -9.16 31.96 -8.20
CA LYS A 190 -8.64 32.92 -7.21
C LYS A 190 -9.81 33.60 -6.50
N SER A 191 -9.61 33.98 -5.25
CA SER A 191 -10.49 34.94 -4.55
C SER A 191 -10.11 36.36 -4.94
N GLU A 192 -10.95 37.34 -4.59
CA GLU A 192 -10.61 38.75 -4.68
C GLU A 192 -9.46 39.15 -3.77
N ASN A 193 -9.29 38.43 -2.67
CA ASN A 193 -8.18 38.61 -1.74
C ASN A 193 -6.90 37.96 -2.26
N ALA A 194 -5.81 38.70 -2.23
CA ALA A 194 -4.50 38.20 -2.63
C ALA A 194 -4.08 36.98 -1.77
N GLY A 195 -3.49 35.96 -2.39
CA GLY A 195 -3.04 34.76 -1.72
C GLY A 195 -4.15 33.76 -1.34
N VAL A 196 -5.40 34.03 -1.71
CA VAL A 196 -6.52 33.15 -1.42
C VAL A 196 -7.02 32.46 -2.69
N PHE A 197 -6.93 31.14 -2.71
CA PHE A 197 -7.39 30.28 -3.80
C PHE A 197 -8.62 29.51 -3.38
N LYS A 198 -9.38 29.03 -4.34
CA LYS A 198 -10.61 28.29 -4.13
C LYS A 198 -10.49 26.86 -4.65
N THR A 199 -11.14 25.92 -3.98
CA THR A 199 -11.35 24.56 -4.47
C THR A 199 -12.78 24.12 -4.19
N LYS A 200 -13.30 23.19 -4.99
CA LYS A 200 -14.64 22.63 -4.84
C LYS A 200 -14.56 21.11 -4.76
N GLY A 201 -15.39 20.53 -3.92
CA GLY A 201 -15.46 19.09 -3.74
C GLY A 201 -16.38 18.73 -2.58
N ALA A 202 -16.16 17.57 -1.96
CA ALA A 202 -16.81 17.23 -0.72
C ALA A 202 -16.40 18.18 0.42
N GLY A 203 -17.23 18.30 1.45
CA GLY A 203 -16.89 19.07 2.65
C GLY A 203 -15.74 18.43 3.43
N MET A 204 -15.20 19.18 4.38
CA MET A 204 -14.15 18.71 5.25
C MET A 204 -14.67 17.62 6.22
N LYS A 205 -13.86 16.61 6.46
CA LYS A 205 -14.14 15.57 7.46
C LYS A 205 -14.00 16.18 8.86
N PRO A 206 -15.03 16.21 9.72
CA PRO A 206 -14.97 16.86 11.04
C PRO A 206 -13.87 16.32 11.95
N TRP A 207 -13.50 15.05 11.77
CA TRP A 207 -12.47 14.37 12.56
C TRP A 207 -11.05 14.52 12.00
N ASN A 208 -10.92 14.97 10.74
CA ASN A 208 -9.64 15.13 10.05
C ASN A 208 -9.69 16.30 9.05
N PRO A 209 -10.00 17.54 9.49
CA PRO A 209 -10.23 18.66 8.60
C PRO A 209 -8.93 19.25 8.05
N MET A 210 -9.02 19.81 6.84
CA MET A 210 -8.03 20.74 6.30
C MET A 210 -8.10 22.04 7.11
N LYS A 211 -6.98 22.56 7.60
CA LYS A 211 -6.92 23.73 8.49
C LYS A 211 -5.57 24.42 8.40
N GLU A 212 -5.41 25.52 9.14
CA GLU A 212 -4.11 26.17 9.36
C GLU A 212 -3.02 25.13 9.70
N GLY A 213 -1.85 25.28 9.10
CA GLY A 213 -0.70 24.39 9.28
C GLY A 213 -0.78 23.06 8.52
N THR A 214 -1.90 22.70 7.88
CA THR A 214 -2.01 21.53 7.04
C THR A 214 -0.97 21.58 5.92
N ARG A 215 -0.18 20.53 5.79
CA ARG A 215 0.90 20.43 4.78
C ARG A 215 0.31 20.19 3.40
N PHE A 216 0.88 20.84 2.39
CA PHE A 216 0.52 20.60 1.00
C PHE A 216 1.68 20.87 0.04
N PHE A 217 1.58 20.35 -1.17
CA PHE A 217 2.34 20.76 -2.33
C PHE A 217 1.40 20.93 -3.53
N MET A 218 1.88 21.61 -4.56
CA MET A 218 1.13 21.84 -5.80
C MET A 218 1.86 21.18 -6.97
N GLU A 219 1.12 20.76 -7.98
CA GLU A 219 1.65 20.14 -9.19
C GLU A 219 0.81 20.48 -10.42
N ASN A 220 1.28 20.06 -11.58
CA ASN A 220 0.61 20.14 -12.85
C ASN A 220 0.44 21.58 -13.36
N TYR A 221 1.51 22.38 -13.29
CA TYR A 221 1.61 23.69 -13.93
C TYR A 221 3.05 23.92 -14.42
N LYS A 222 3.16 24.77 -15.45
CA LYS A 222 4.38 24.91 -16.24
C LYS A 222 5.58 25.41 -15.42
N ASP A 223 5.36 26.39 -14.53
CA ASP A 223 6.46 27.02 -13.79
C ASP A 223 7.04 26.14 -12.67
N ALA A 224 6.38 25.01 -12.37
CA ALA A 224 6.94 23.98 -11.50
C ALA A 224 7.96 23.08 -12.23
N LEU A 225 8.05 23.16 -13.57
CA LEU A 225 8.99 22.36 -14.37
C LEU A 225 10.34 23.06 -14.40
N ASP A 226 11.22 22.81 -13.46
CA ASP A 226 12.47 23.54 -13.28
C ASP A 226 13.73 22.67 -13.05
N ALA A 227 13.58 21.38 -12.72
CA ALA A 227 14.65 20.43 -12.46
C ALA A 227 14.75 19.28 -13.50
N PRO A 228 15.98 18.72 -13.73
CA PRO A 228 16.15 17.55 -14.58
C PRO A 228 15.36 16.33 -14.06
N GLY A 229 14.83 15.50 -14.96
CA GLY A 229 14.00 14.33 -14.66
C GLY A 229 12.52 14.67 -14.43
N GLU A 230 12.18 15.94 -14.41
CA GLU A 230 10.79 16.38 -14.23
C GLU A 230 10.00 16.47 -15.53
N TRP A 231 8.71 16.23 -15.41
CA TRP A 231 7.75 16.36 -16.48
C TRP A 231 6.48 17.11 -16.10
N TYR A 232 5.88 17.75 -17.08
CA TYR A 232 4.59 18.43 -17.02
C TYR A 232 3.80 18.16 -18.29
N ALA A 233 2.48 18.06 -18.20
CA ALA A 233 1.62 17.91 -19.36
C ALA A 233 0.51 18.96 -19.38
N SER A 234 0.28 19.56 -20.54
CA SER A 234 -0.89 20.41 -20.80
C SER A 234 -1.79 19.77 -21.85
N LYS A 235 -3.09 20.06 -21.79
CA LYS A 235 -4.08 19.57 -22.74
C LYS A 235 -4.73 20.72 -23.48
N SER A 236 -4.79 20.64 -24.80
CA SER A 236 -5.47 21.62 -25.64
C SER A 236 -6.05 20.94 -26.87
N ASN A 237 -7.34 21.22 -27.18
CA ASN A 237 -8.03 20.69 -28.36
C ASN A 237 -7.95 19.15 -28.51
N GLY A 238 -8.05 18.40 -27.42
CA GLY A 238 -7.98 16.95 -27.43
C GLY A 238 -6.58 16.35 -27.60
N GLN A 239 -5.56 17.21 -27.67
CA GLN A 239 -4.14 16.80 -27.73
C GLN A 239 -3.48 17.06 -26.37
N THR A 240 -2.69 16.09 -25.91
CA THR A 240 -1.78 16.25 -24.78
C THR A 240 -0.41 16.66 -25.30
N LYS A 241 0.14 17.72 -24.71
CA LYS A 241 1.52 18.13 -24.92
C LYS A 241 2.30 17.90 -23.64
N LEU A 242 3.20 16.93 -23.69
CA LEU A 242 4.12 16.56 -22.63
C LEU A 242 5.40 17.38 -22.75
N TYR A 243 5.88 17.91 -21.64
CA TYR A 243 7.17 18.59 -21.52
C TYR A 243 8.03 17.83 -20.53
N TYR A 244 9.30 17.69 -20.81
CA TYR A 244 10.27 16.96 -20.00
C TYR A 244 11.62 17.68 -20.00
N ILE A 245 12.27 17.77 -18.86
CA ILE A 245 13.64 18.26 -18.74
C ILE A 245 14.57 17.04 -18.65
N PRO A 246 15.34 16.71 -19.70
CA PRO A 246 16.21 15.55 -19.69
C PRO A 246 17.26 15.59 -18.59
N GLU A 247 17.52 14.43 -18.02
CA GLU A 247 18.68 14.20 -17.13
C GLU A 247 20.00 14.42 -17.87
N ILE A 248 21.08 14.64 -17.13
CA ILE A 248 22.40 14.86 -17.73
C ILE A 248 22.84 13.65 -18.55
N SER A 249 22.56 12.44 -18.06
CA SER A 249 22.84 11.17 -18.73
C SER A 249 22.09 10.96 -20.03
N GLU A 250 20.95 11.59 -20.20
CA GLU A 250 20.06 11.45 -21.36
C GLU A 250 20.38 12.43 -22.51
N LYS A 251 21.25 13.40 -22.24
CA LYS A 251 21.67 14.35 -23.27
C LYS A 251 22.42 13.61 -24.39
N ASN A 252 21.97 13.83 -25.63
CA ASN A 252 22.50 13.21 -26.86
C ASN A 252 22.13 11.74 -27.10
N GLN A 253 21.29 11.13 -26.28
CA GLN A 253 20.74 9.80 -26.48
C GLN A 253 19.27 9.86 -26.93
N SER A 254 18.74 8.82 -27.53
CA SER A 254 17.29 8.66 -27.67
C SER A 254 16.71 8.33 -26.32
N ILE A 255 15.64 9.01 -25.94
CA ILE A 255 14.89 8.80 -24.71
C ILE A 255 13.61 8.07 -25.07
N SER A 256 13.37 6.93 -24.41
CA SER A 256 12.10 6.22 -24.50
C SER A 256 11.11 6.76 -23.48
N PHE A 257 9.88 7.00 -23.94
CA PHE A 257 8.76 7.41 -23.09
C PHE A 257 7.67 6.36 -23.21
N ASP A 258 7.34 5.69 -22.10
CA ASP A 258 6.17 4.85 -21.99
C ASP A 258 5.05 5.65 -21.32
N ILE A 259 4.00 5.91 -22.08
CA ILE A 259 2.88 6.76 -21.70
C ILE A 259 1.67 5.87 -21.43
N PRO A 260 1.27 5.65 -20.19
CA PRO A 260 0.12 4.82 -19.86
C PRO A 260 -1.17 5.39 -20.43
N MET A 261 -1.88 4.58 -21.23
CA MET A 261 -3.11 4.95 -21.92
C MET A 261 -4.36 4.37 -21.24
N LEU A 262 -4.19 3.27 -20.51
CA LEU A 262 -5.29 2.50 -19.90
C LEU A 262 -5.20 2.53 -18.38
N GLU A 263 -6.35 2.64 -17.72
CA GLU A 263 -6.39 2.51 -16.25
C GLU A 263 -6.33 1.05 -15.81
N LYS A 264 -6.86 0.14 -16.59
CA LYS A 264 -6.88 -1.30 -16.28
C LYS A 264 -6.20 -2.08 -17.39
N LEU A 265 -5.44 -3.10 -17.00
CA LEU A 265 -4.76 -4.01 -17.91
C LEU A 265 -5.51 -5.32 -18.04
N LEU A 266 -5.97 -5.87 -16.90
CA LEU A 266 -6.70 -7.14 -16.85
C LEU A 266 -7.98 -6.97 -16.03
N VAL A 267 -9.09 -7.45 -16.56
CA VAL A 267 -10.39 -7.50 -15.86
C VAL A 267 -10.96 -8.91 -15.98
N ILE A 268 -11.07 -9.60 -14.85
CA ILE A 268 -11.80 -10.86 -14.75
C ILE A 268 -13.16 -10.55 -14.16
N LYS A 269 -14.24 -10.75 -14.92
CA LYS A 269 -15.58 -10.31 -14.54
C LYS A 269 -16.64 -11.40 -14.74
N GLY A 270 -16.95 -12.10 -13.65
CA GLY A 270 -18.12 -12.95 -13.54
C GLY A 270 -19.34 -12.18 -13.05
N THR A 271 -20.34 -12.92 -12.61
CA THR A 271 -21.56 -12.42 -11.95
C THR A 271 -21.95 -13.37 -10.83
N THR A 272 -22.83 -12.93 -9.92
CA THR A 272 -23.43 -13.80 -8.91
C THR A 272 -24.01 -15.06 -9.56
N GLY A 273 -23.58 -16.25 -9.09
CA GLY A 273 -23.98 -17.56 -9.65
C GLY A 273 -23.36 -17.95 -11.00
N LYS A 274 -22.52 -17.08 -11.61
CA LYS A 274 -21.78 -17.37 -12.85
C LYS A 274 -20.37 -16.83 -12.75
N LYS A 275 -19.56 -17.40 -11.86
CA LYS A 275 -18.16 -17.02 -11.64
C LYS A 275 -17.29 -17.41 -12.86
N VAL A 276 -16.23 -16.64 -13.08
CA VAL A 276 -15.11 -17.05 -13.94
C VAL A 276 -14.23 -18.01 -13.14
N ASN A 277 -13.78 -19.08 -13.75
CA ASN A 277 -13.14 -20.17 -13.03
C ASN A 277 -11.89 -20.71 -13.75
N ASN A 278 -10.94 -21.26 -13.00
CA ASN A 278 -9.79 -22.03 -13.49
C ASN A 278 -8.97 -21.32 -14.58
N ILE A 279 -8.45 -20.12 -14.26
CA ILE A 279 -7.50 -19.41 -15.12
C ILE A 279 -6.18 -19.23 -14.37
N THR A 280 -5.09 -19.65 -15.01
CA THR A 280 -3.72 -19.45 -14.51
C THR A 280 -2.95 -18.49 -15.42
N PHE A 281 -2.37 -17.45 -14.83
CA PHE A 281 -1.38 -16.57 -15.45
C PHE A 281 0.00 -16.91 -14.88
N LYS A 282 0.99 -17.18 -15.75
CA LYS A 282 2.31 -17.65 -15.32
C LYS A 282 3.45 -16.97 -16.07
N GLY A 283 4.35 -16.31 -15.32
CA GLY A 283 5.54 -15.67 -15.88
C GLY A 283 5.25 -14.47 -16.76
N ILE A 284 4.11 -13.81 -16.60
CA ILE A 284 3.68 -12.65 -17.40
C ILE A 284 3.90 -11.37 -16.61
N ARG A 285 4.40 -10.33 -17.28
CA ARG A 285 4.55 -8.98 -16.76
C ARG A 285 3.35 -8.11 -17.18
N PHE A 286 2.70 -7.43 -16.23
CA PHE A 286 1.60 -6.47 -16.45
C PHE A 286 2.10 -5.08 -16.07
N HIS A 287 2.35 -4.23 -17.07
CA HIS A 287 2.98 -2.93 -16.88
C HIS A 287 2.16 -1.78 -17.43
N HIS A 288 2.36 -0.59 -16.83
CA HIS A 288 1.93 0.70 -17.32
C HIS A 288 0.41 0.88 -17.29
N SER A 289 -0.17 1.02 -16.11
CA SER A 289 -1.53 1.52 -15.99
C SER A 289 -1.56 2.99 -15.57
N ASN A 290 -2.50 3.75 -16.13
CA ASN A 290 -2.77 5.13 -15.76
C ASN A 290 -3.74 5.23 -14.58
N TYR A 291 -3.98 6.44 -14.12
CA TYR A 291 -5.12 6.85 -13.29
C TYR A 291 -5.63 8.19 -13.80
N SER A 292 -6.95 8.36 -13.87
CA SER A 292 -7.57 9.64 -14.19
C SER A 292 -8.24 10.19 -12.93
N LEU A 293 -7.70 11.30 -12.41
CA LEU A 293 -8.25 11.95 -11.23
C LEU A 293 -9.58 12.63 -11.61
N PRO A 294 -10.71 12.26 -11.00
CA PRO A 294 -11.97 12.93 -11.28
C PRO A 294 -11.91 14.40 -10.86
N ARG A 295 -12.65 15.29 -11.54
CA ARG A 295 -12.68 16.74 -11.22
C ARG A 295 -13.18 17.02 -9.79
N SER A 296 -13.87 16.08 -9.17
CA SER A 296 -14.22 16.12 -7.73
C SER A 296 -13.04 15.90 -6.80
N GLY A 297 -11.91 15.43 -7.34
CA GLY A 297 -10.72 15.10 -6.57
C GLY A 297 -10.71 13.69 -5.99
N PHE A 298 -9.71 13.44 -5.15
CA PHE A 298 -9.51 12.23 -4.38
C PHE A 298 -9.70 12.51 -2.89
N GLU A 299 -10.66 11.81 -2.29
CA GLU A 299 -11.07 11.98 -0.88
C GLU A 299 -11.28 10.60 -0.23
N PRO A 300 -10.23 9.88 0.19
CA PRO A 300 -10.40 8.59 0.83
C PRO A 300 -10.86 8.73 2.28
N ALA A 301 -11.51 7.70 2.80
CA ALA A 301 -11.72 7.57 4.24
C ALA A 301 -10.40 7.20 4.93
N GLN A 302 -9.67 6.23 4.37
CA GLN A 302 -8.39 5.69 4.81
C GLN A 302 -7.85 4.77 3.71
N ALA A 303 -6.56 4.44 3.75
CA ALA A 303 -5.94 3.35 2.96
C ALA A 303 -6.14 3.46 1.43
N ALA A 304 -6.27 4.67 0.88
CA ALA A 304 -6.58 4.92 -0.54
C ALA A 304 -7.78 4.09 -1.06
N ASN A 305 -8.78 3.87 -0.21
CA ASN A 305 -9.89 2.93 -0.44
C ASN A 305 -10.77 3.24 -1.66
N THR A 306 -10.70 4.45 -2.20
CA THR A 306 -11.48 4.88 -3.37
C THR A 306 -10.79 4.61 -4.71
N ILE A 307 -9.52 4.17 -4.70
CA ILE A 307 -8.73 3.91 -5.90
C ILE A 307 -8.95 2.49 -6.39
N GLY A 308 -9.01 2.30 -7.72
CA GLY A 308 -9.07 1.00 -8.40
C GLY A 308 -7.72 0.28 -8.44
N ALA A 309 -7.61 -0.73 -9.29
CA ALA A 309 -6.38 -1.47 -9.51
C ALA A 309 -6.10 -1.72 -11.00
N ALA A 310 -4.84 -1.92 -11.35
CA ALA A 310 -4.44 -2.29 -12.70
C ALA A 310 -5.00 -3.66 -13.13
N LEU A 311 -5.11 -4.60 -12.18
CA LEU A 311 -5.75 -5.89 -12.35
C LEU A 311 -6.94 -6.00 -11.41
N GLU A 312 -8.13 -6.25 -11.93
CA GLU A 312 -9.36 -6.40 -11.13
C GLU A 312 -10.03 -7.76 -11.37
N ILE A 313 -10.39 -8.43 -10.27
CA ILE A 313 -11.02 -9.74 -10.27
C ILE A 313 -12.36 -9.66 -9.53
N ASP A 314 -13.48 -9.86 -10.23
CA ASP A 314 -14.83 -9.83 -9.73
C ASP A 314 -15.54 -11.17 -9.99
N HIS A 315 -16.21 -11.75 -9.00
CA HIS A 315 -16.99 -12.98 -9.12
C HIS A 315 -16.21 -14.08 -9.87
N ALA A 316 -15.10 -14.46 -9.29
CA ALA A 316 -14.20 -15.45 -9.85
C ALA A 316 -13.70 -16.42 -8.77
N GLU A 317 -13.28 -17.59 -9.18
CA GLU A 317 -12.72 -18.61 -8.32
C GLU A 317 -11.60 -19.38 -9.01
N HIS A 318 -10.63 -19.89 -8.25
CA HIS A 318 -9.48 -20.62 -8.77
C HIS A 318 -8.68 -19.83 -9.83
N ILE A 319 -8.49 -18.54 -9.58
CA ILE A 319 -7.60 -17.70 -10.40
C ILE A 319 -6.22 -17.71 -9.78
N VAL A 320 -5.20 -18.04 -10.60
CA VAL A 320 -3.82 -18.17 -10.14
C VAL A 320 -2.92 -17.20 -10.88
N PHE A 321 -2.12 -16.44 -10.14
CA PHE A 321 -0.98 -15.67 -10.64
C PHE A 321 0.29 -16.30 -10.09
N GLU A 322 1.13 -16.89 -10.94
CA GLU A 322 2.37 -17.54 -10.55
C GLU A 322 3.56 -16.93 -11.30
N ASN A 323 4.60 -16.53 -10.59
CA ASN A 323 5.79 -15.87 -11.15
C ASN A 323 5.47 -14.68 -12.05
N CYS A 324 4.39 -13.93 -11.77
CA CYS A 324 4.01 -12.76 -12.53
C CYS A 324 4.64 -11.49 -11.95
N GLU A 325 4.77 -10.48 -12.80
CA GLU A 325 5.18 -9.14 -12.38
C GLU A 325 4.03 -8.15 -12.61
N ILE A 326 3.76 -7.28 -11.64
CA ILE A 326 2.78 -6.19 -11.75
C ILE A 326 3.51 -4.92 -11.37
N ALA A 327 3.72 -4.02 -12.33
CA ALA A 327 4.53 -2.84 -12.10
C ALA A 327 4.07 -1.62 -12.89
N HIS A 328 4.63 -0.47 -12.54
CA HIS A 328 4.40 0.78 -13.26
C HIS A 328 2.91 1.14 -13.30
N THR A 329 2.25 1.08 -12.13
CA THR A 329 0.81 1.34 -12.05
C THR A 329 0.51 2.73 -11.50
N GLY A 330 -0.50 3.41 -12.06
CA GLY A 330 -1.00 4.68 -11.52
C GLY A 330 -1.87 4.51 -10.26
N GLN A 331 -2.25 3.29 -9.90
CA GLN A 331 -3.19 2.94 -8.84
C GLN A 331 -2.73 1.70 -8.07
N HIS A 332 -3.63 0.90 -7.44
CA HIS A 332 -3.26 -0.38 -6.83
C HIS A 332 -2.78 -1.39 -7.88
N GLY A 333 -1.92 -2.34 -7.48
CA GLY A 333 -1.47 -3.40 -8.36
C GLY A 333 -2.60 -4.35 -8.77
N ILE A 334 -3.21 -5.03 -7.78
CA ILE A 334 -4.27 -6.02 -8.01
C ILE A 334 -5.36 -5.94 -6.93
N TRP A 335 -6.60 -6.18 -7.34
CA TRP A 335 -7.76 -6.19 -6.45
C TRP A 335 -8.64 -7.42 -6.65
N PHE A 336 -8.70 -8.29 -5.64
CA PHE A 336 -9.67 -9.37 -5.50
C PHE A 336 -10.95 -8.81 -4.90
N ARG A 337 -11.94 -8.55 -5.74
CA ARG A 337 -13.18 -7.85 -5.44
C ARG A 337 -14.32 -8.82 -5.07
N LYS A 338 -15.55 -8.33 -5.16
CA LYS A 338 -16.76 -9.02 -4.77
C LYS A 338 -16.86 -10.45 -5.30
N GLY A 339 -17.25 -11.39 -4.43
CA GLY A 339 -17.51 -12.78 -4.79
C GLY A 339 -16.32 -13.54 -5.35
N THR A 340 -15.09 -13.06 -5.06
CA THR A 340 -13.86 -13.71 -5.49
C THR A 340 -13.36 -14.64 -4.37
N GLU A 341 -13.14 -15.90 -4.70
CA GLU A 341 -12.78 -16.94 -3.75
C GLU A 341 -11.67 -17.85 -4.29
N ASP A 342 -10.95 -18.54 -3.39
CA ASP A 342 -10.00 -19.61 -3.72
C ASP A 342 -8.95 -19.19 -4.75
N CYS A 343 -8.51 -17.92 -4.72
CA CYS A 343 -7.51 -17.40 -5.65
C CYS A 343 -6.12 -17.34 -5.02
N VAL A 344 -5.09 -17.46 -5.86
CA VAL A 344 -3.69 -17.54 -5.41
C VAL A 344 -2.81 -16.56 -6.17
N MET A 345 -2.01 -15.80 -5.43
CA MET A 345 -0.81 -15.14 -5.93
C MET A 345 0.40 -15.83 -5.31
N LYS A 346 1.29 -16.35 -6.13
CA LYS A 346 2.48 -17.04 -5.66
C LYS A 346 3.72 -16.59 -6.41
N ARG A 347 4.75 -16.22 -5.64
CA ARG A 347 6.06 -15.80 -6.18
C ARG A 347 5.92 -14.67 -7.23
N CYS A 348 5.03 -13.70 -6.97
CA CYS A 348 4.84 -12.54 -7.83
C CYS A 348 5.67 -11.35 -7.33
N TYR A 349 6.12 -10.51 -8.25
CA TYR A 349 6.77 -9.24 -7.95
C TYR A 349 5.80 -8.09 -8.26
N VAL A 350 5.42 -7.36 -7.23
CA VAL A 350 4.44 -6.25 -7.31
C VAL A 350 5.15 -4.99 -6.84
N HIS A 351 5.42 -4.06 -7.76
CA HIS A 351 6.28 -2.92 -7.43
C HIS A 351 6.00 -1.68 -8.28
N ASP A 352 6.57 -0.55 -7.88
CA ASP A 352 6.38 0.76 -8.51
C ASP A 352 4.90 1.12 -8.71
N LEU A 353 4.20 1.33 -7.59
CA LEU A 353 2.75 1.45 -7.56
C LEU A 353 2.30 2.86 -7.18
N GLY A 354 1.35 3.40 -7.93
CA GLY A 354 0.73 4.69 -7.60
C GLY A 354 0.01 4.68 -6.23
N ALA A 355 -0.63 3.56 -5.88
CA ALA A 355 -1.29 3.35 -4.59
C ALA A 355 -0.71 2.14 -3.84
N GLY A 356 -1.53 1.19 -3.43
CA GLY A 356 -1.10 0.00 -2.69
C GLY A 356 -0.79 -1.20 -3.58
N GLY A 357 -0.34 -2.30 -2.97
CA GLY A 357 0.02 -3.54 -3.67
C GLY A 357 -1.20 -4.41 -3.97
N VAL A 358 -1.63 -5.19 -2.99
CA VAL A 358 -2.71 -6.17 -3.10
C VAL A 358 -3.91 -5.73 -2.29
N ARG A 359 -5.07 -5.71 -2.91
CA ARG A 359 -6.33 -5.37 -2.26
C ARG A 359 -7.28 -6.57 -2.28
N ILE A 360 -7.86 -6.94 -1.13
CA ILE A 360 -8.73 -8.11 -0.94
C ILE A 360 -10.04 -7.67 -0.29
N GLY A 361 -11.17 -7.99 -0.92
CA GLY A 361 -12.48 -7.60 -0.44
C GLY A 361 -12.86 -6.15 -0.73
N ASP A 362 -13.87 -5.65 -0.03
CA ASP A 362 -14.45 -4.33 -0.26
C ASP A 362 -14.65 -3.56 1.06
N THR A 363 -14.97 -2.29 0.98
CA THR A 363 -15.32 -1.42 2.12
C THR A 363 -16.77 -1.56 2.56
N GLN A 364 -17.60 -2.28 1.82
CA GLN A 364 -18.98 -2.58 2.14
C GLN A 364 -19.16 -4.07 2.42
N ILE A 365 -19.93 -4.40 3.45
CA ILE A 365 -20.34 -5.78 3.71
C ILE A 365 -21.46 -6.09 2.71
N PRO A 366 -21.31 -7.10 1.81
CA PRO A 366 -22.36 -7.47 0.89
C PRO A 366 -23.59 -7.99 1.63
N GLU A 367 -24.80 -7.60 1.19
CA GLU A 367 -26.05 -8.17 1.70
C GLU A 367 -26.18 -9.66 1.39
N ASP A 368 -25.78 -10.05 0.18
CA ASP A 368 -25.70 -11.44 -0.23
C ASP A 368 -24.32 -12.02 0.10
N SER A 369 -24.30 -13.04 0.95
CA SER A 369 -23.07 -13.71 1.40
C SER A 369 -22.25 -14.32 0.26
N SER A 370 -22.88 -14.69 -0.86
CA SER A 370 -22.18 -15.18 -2.06
C SER A 370 -21.28 -14.13 -2.73
N ASN A 371 -21.44 -12.87 -2.37
CA ASN A 371 -20.63 -11.76 -2.83
C ASN A 371 -19.48 -11.41 -1.86
N VAL A 372 -19.36 -12.11 -0.74
CA VAL A 372 -18.21 -11.94 0.19
C VAL A 372 -16.98 -12.56 -0.44
N THR A 373 -15.90 -11.80 -0.47
CA THR A 373 -14.59 -12.27 -0.92
C THR A 373 -13.90 -13.02 0.20
N GLY A 374 -13.18 -14.09 -0.12
CA GLY A 374 -12.45 -14.83 0.90
C GLY A 374 -11.53 -15.92 0.34
N ASN A 375 -10.77 -16.54 1.24
CA ASN A 375 -9.86 -17.63 0.93
C ASN A 375 -8.81 -17.26 -0.15
N ILE A 376 -8.31 -16.01 -0.10
CA ILE A 376 -7.26 -15.54 -1.00
C ILE A 376 -5.90 -15.83 -0.37
N ARG A 377 -5.00 -16.42 -1.15
CA ARG A 377 -3.62 -16.73 -0.74
C ARG A 377 -2.63 -15.86 -1.49
N VAL A 378 -1.85 -15.07 -0.75
CA VAL A 378 -0.71 -14.30 -1.25
C VAL A 378 0.53 -14.86 -0.59
N GLU A 379 1.38 -15.54 -1.35
CA GLU A 379 2.49 -16.30 -0.79
C GLU A 379 3.78 -16.14 -1.57
N ASN A 380 4.87 -15.98 -0.82
CA ASN A 380 6.22 -15.87 -1.37
C ASN A 380 6.32 -14.77 -2.44
N CYS A 381 5.60 -13.65 -2.24
CA CYS A 381 5.58 -12.50 -3.13
C CYS A 381 6.48 -11.38 -2.59
N ILE A 382 7.08 -10.61 -3.49
CA ILE A 382 7.76 -9.36 -3.19
C ILE A 382 6.78 -8.25 -3.55
N ILE A 383 6.38 -7.43 -2.55
CA ILE A 383 5.39 -6.36 -2.69
C ILE A 383 6.04 -5.07 -2.16
N GLN A 384 6.60 -4.26 -3.05
CA GLN A 384 7.47 -3.16 -2.67
C GLN A 384 7.22 -1.88 -3.49
N GLY A 385 7.47 -0.72 -2.88
CA GLY A 385 7.42 0.55 -3.58
C GLY A 385 6.02 0.97 -4.01
N GLY A 386 5.23 1.48 -3.05
CA GLY A 386 3.89 1.98 -3.34
C GLY A 386 3.55 3.29 -2.63
N GLY A 387 2.40 3.87 -3.00
CA GLY A 387 1.95 5.15 -2.51
C GLY A 387 2.62 6.35 -3.18
N TYR A 388 3.12 6.19 -4.41
CA TYR A 388 3.76 7.29 -5.14
C TYR A 388 2.78 8.41 -5.47
N ASN A 389 1.57 8.07 -5.91
CA ASN A 389 0.50 9.01 -6.22
C ASN A 389 -0.47 9.18 -5.04
N PHE A 390 -0.77 8.08 -4.34
CA PHE A 390 -1.73 8.00 -3.25
C PHE A 390 -1.03 7.47 -1.99
N PRO A 391 -0.38 8.35 -1.23
CA PRO A 391 0.45 7.97 -0.09
C PRO A 391 -0.22 7.14 0.98
N SER A 392 -1.56 7.17 1.08
CA SER A 392 -2.32 6.31 2.00
C SER A 392 -2.53 4.87 1.48
N GLY A 393 -1.92 4.48 0.36
CA GLY A 393 -1.93 3.11 -0.16
C GLY A 393 -1.20 2.13 0.76
N VAL A 394 -1.76 0.94 0.94
CA VAL A 394 -1.30 -0.13 1.85
C VAL A 394 -0.66 -1.25 1.05
N GLY A 395 0.40 -1.86 1.58
CA GLY A 395 1.05 -2.99 0.91
C GLY A 395 0.08 -4.14 0.61
N VAL A 396 -0.60 -4.65 1.65
CA VAL A 396 -1.70 -5.62 1.52
C VAL A 396 -2.89 -5.15 2.36
N TRP A 397 -4.00 -4.83 1.71
CA TRP A 397 -5.22 -4.39 2.37
C TRP A 397 -6.30 -5.47 2.29
N ILE A 398 -6.88 -5.85 3.44
CA ILE A 398 -8.00 -6.78 3.58
C ILE A 398 -9.17 -6.02 4.19
N GLY A 399 -10.25 -5.83 3.43
CA GLY A 399 -11.47 -5.19 3.91
C GLY A 399 -12.42 -6.16 4.59
N HIS A 400 -13.66 -6.25 4.11
CA HIS A 400 -14.65 -7.22 4.58
C HIS A 400 -14.42 -8.60 3.93
N SER A 401 -13.33 -9.27 4.31
CA SER A 401 -12.89 -10.53 3.72
C SER A 401 -12.21 -11.42 4.77
N GLY A 402 -12.52 -12.70 4.75
CA GLY A 402 -11.99 -13.66 5.73
C GLY A 402 -11.30 -14.87 5.11
N ASN A 403 -10.68 -15.69 5.97
CA ASN A 403 -9.95 -16.91 5.61
C ASN A 403 -8.77 -16.67 4.64
N ASN A 404 -8.24 -15.44 4.58
CA ASN A 404 -7.13 -15.13 3.70
C ASN A 404 -5.79 -15.52 4.32
N ARG A 405 -4.81 -15.78 3.48
CA ARG A 405 -3.46 -16.21 3.87
C ARG A 405 -2.42 -15.33 3.22
N ILE A 406 -1.75 -14.50 3.99
CA ILE A 406 -0.66 -13.61 3.59
C ILE A 406 0.61 -14.19 4.20
N LEU A 407 1.33 -15.00 3.43
CA LEU A 407 2.37 -15.88 3.95
C LEU A 407 3.71 -15.67 3.26
N HIS A 408 4.78 -15.59 4.03
CA HIS A 408 6.15 -15.53 3.50
C HIS A 408 6.37 -14.46 2.44
N ASN A 409 5.77 -13.27 2.60
CA ASN A 409 5.98 -12.18 1.67
C ASN A 409 7.02 -11.21 2.21
N ASP A 410 7.69 -10.52 1.31
CA ASP A 410 8.47 -9.33 1.59
C ASP A 410 7.64 -8.11 1.22
N ILE A 411 7.26 -7.29 2.22
CA ILE A 411 6.37 -6.14 2.06
C ILE A 411 7.11 -4.89 2.54
N GLY A 412 7.53 -4.05 1.60
CA GLY A 412 8.40 -2.93 1.93
C GLY A 412 8.19 -1.66 1.12
N ASN A 413 8.77 -0.57 1.61
CA ASN A 413 8.81 0.70 0.89
C ASN A 413 7.42 1.29 0.56
N PHE A 414 6.47 1.24 1.52
CA PHE A 414 5.16 1.90 1.40
C PHE A 414 5.08 3.17 2.26
N ARG A 415 4.28 4.15 1.81
CA ARG A 415 4.12 5.44 2.49
C ARG A 415 3.07 5.43 3.60
N TYR A 416 2.37 4.33 3.77
CA TYR A 416 1.41 4.07 4.83
C TYR A 416 1.60 2.66 5.41
N SER A 417 0.56 2.00 5.95
CA SER A 417 0.71 0.69 6.60
C SER A 417 1.20 -0.42 5.64
N GLY A 418 1.94 -1.38 6.18
CA GLY A 418 2.39 -2.56 5.43
C GLY A 418 1.24 -3.52 5.13
N VAL A 419 0.55 -3.98 6.19
CA VAL A 419 -0.65 -4.82 6.11
C VAL A 419 -1.77 -4.17 6.92
N SER A 420 -3.00 -4.18 6.37
CA SER A 420 -4.21 -3.69 7.06
C SER A 420 -5.32 -4.72 6.96
N VAL A 421 -5.95 -5.07 8.10
CA VAL A 421 -7.00 -6.08 8.19
C VAL A 421 -8.24 -5.51 8.89
N GLY A 422 -9.39 -5.59 8.20
CA GLY A 422 -10.66 -5.14 8.73
C GLY A 422 -11.08 -3.75 8.25
N TRP A 423 -12.38 -3.46 8.37
CA TRP A 423 -12.97 -2.18 7.94
C TRP A 423 -14.22 -1.83 8.76
N VAL A 424 -14.23 -2.16 10.06
CA VAL A 424 -15.34 -1.85 11.00
C VAL A 424 -14.79 -1.11 12.20
N TRP A 425 -15.19 0.14 12.41
CA TRP A 425 -14.85 0.92 13.60
C TRP A 425 -15.73 0.49 14.77
N GLY A 426 -15.15 -0.24 15.72
CA GLY A 426 -15.83 -0.77 16.90
C GLY A 426 -16.20 -2.25 16.82
N TYR A 427 -17.20 -2.68 17.60
CA TYR A 427 -17.49 -4.09 17.87
C TYR A 427 -18.61 -4.69 17.01
N SER A 428 -19.06 -4.01 15.96
CA SER A 428 -20.07 -4.53 15.05
C SER A 428 -19.56 -5.75 14.27
N HIS A 429 -20.47 -6.48 13.66
CA HIS A 429 -20.14 -7.65 12.84
C HIS A 429 -19.16 -7.29 11.71
N SER A 430 -18.15 -8.13 11.53
CA SER A 430 -17.17 -8.04 10.44
C SER A 430 -16.93 -9.41 9.80
N PRO A 431 -16.92 -9.53 8.47
CA PRO A 431 -16.49 -10.73 7.78
C PRO A 431 -14.97 -10.97 7.81
N ALA A 432 -14.18 -9.97 8.23
CA ALA A 432 -12.71 -10.06 8.27
C ALA A 432 -12.24 -10.92 9.43
N LYS A 433 -12.37 -12.23 9.33
CA LYS A 433 -12.02 -13.22 10.34
C LYS A 433 -11.17 -14.37 9.78
N ASN A 434 -10.47 -15.10 10.67
CA ASN A 434 -9.59 -16.22 10.29
C ASN A 434 -8.56 -15.83 9.21
N ASN A 435 -8.04 -14.60 9.26
CA ASN A 435 -6.98 -14.17 8.36
C ASN A 435 -5.62 -14.56 8.97
N HIS A 436 -4.70 -15.07 8.18
CA HIS A 436 -3.36 -15.48 8.62
C HIS A 436 -2.33 -14.58 7.97
N ILE A 437 -1.70 -13.71 8.77
CA ILE A 437 -0.62 -12.81 8.37
C ILE A 437 0.66 -13.33 9.02
N ASN A 438 1.26 -14.36 8.39
CA ASN A 438 2.31 -15.12 9.03
C ASN A 438 3.59 -15.21 8.18
N TYR A 439 4.74 -15.21 8.85
CA TYR A 439 6.06 -15.36 8.23
C TYR A 439 6.38 -14.26 7.19
N ASN A 440 5.84 -13.05 7.33
CA ASN A 440 6.18 -11.96 6.43
C ASN A 440 7.32 -11.12 6.99
N ARG A 441 8.14 -10.55 6.11
CA ARG A 441 9.07 -9.45 6.41
C ARG A 441 8.41 -8.14 5.98
N ILE A 442 8.19 -7.23 6.94
CA ILE A 442 7.47 -5.96 6.71
C ILE A 442 8.38 -4.81 7.15
N HIS A 443 8.79 -3.94 6.22
CA HIS A 443 9.84 -2.98 6.51
C HIS A 443 9.82 -1.70 5.67
N HIS A 444 10.51 -0.64 6.17
CA HIS A 444 10.62 0.67 5.52
C HIS A 444 9.24 1.25 5.18
N ILE A 445 8.39 1.37 6.20
CA ILE A 445 6.97 1.72 6.10
C ILE A 445 6.73 3.12 6.67
N GLY A 446 5.87 3.91 5.98
CA GLY A 446 5.34 5.20 6.45
C GLY A 446 6.12 6.42 6.00
N TRP A 447 7.44 6.34 5.80
CA TRP A 447 8.29 7.45 5.32
C TRP A 447 8.16 8.75 6.12
N ALA A 448 7.67 8.68 7.36
CA ALA A 448 7.28 9.84 8.16
C ALA A 448 6.40 10.85 7.38
N LEU A 449 5.46 10.33 6.58
CA LEU A 449 4.60 11.12 5.70
C LEU A 449 3.18 11.27 6.23
N LEU A 450 2.55 10.17 6.61
CA LEU A 450 1.24 10.13 7.26
C LEU A 450 1.39 9.65 8.71
N SER A 451 0.31 9.72 9.47
CA SER A 451 0.25 9.29 10.87
C SER A 451 -0.74 8.14 11.04
N ASP A 452 -0.87 7.61 12.27
CA ASP A 452 -1.89 6.61 12.59
C ASP A 452 -1.78 5.36 11.72
N MET A 453 -0.61 4.74 11.72
CA MET A 453 -0.28 3.63 10.85
C MET A 453 0.72 2.66 11.51
N ALA A 454 0.83 1.48 10.96
CA ALA A 454 1.66 0.41 11.51
C ALA A 454 2.29 -0.49 10.43
N GLY A 455 3.23 -1.35 10.86
CA GLY A 455 3.65 -2.48 10.04
C GLY A 455 2.46 -3.41 9.76
N VAL A 456 1.77 -3.86 10.81
CA VAL A 456 0.49 -4.58 10.73
C VAL A 456 -0.57 -3.84 11.54
N TYR A 457 -1.65 -3.44 10.88
CA TYR A 457 -2.79 -2.71 11.43
C TYR A 457 -4.05 -3.58 11.37
N THR A 458 -4.82 -3.63 12.46
CA THR A 458 -6.12 -4.33 12.50
C THR A 458 -7.24 -3.40 12.94
N LEU A 459 -8.46 -3.61 12.45
CA LEU A 459 -9.62 -2.74 12.72
C LEU A 459 -10.90 -3.55 12.84
N GLY A 460 -11.56 -3.44 14.00
CA GLY A 460 -12.81 -4.13 14.30
C GLY A 460 -12.63 -5.60 14.65
N LYS A 461 -13.74 -6.28 14.86
CA LYS A 461 -13.75 -7.70 15.21
C LYS A 461 -13.13 -8.55 14.12
N SER A 462 -12.23 -9.47 14.51
CA SER A 462 -11.50 -10.31 13.58
C SER A 462 -11.17 -11.68 14.20
N GLU A 463 -12.21 -12.37 14.65
CA GLU A 463 -12.09 -13.64 15.39
C GLU A 463 -11.23 -14.67 14.63
N GLY A 464 -10.27 -15.26 15.31
CA GLY A 464 -9.36 -16.27 14.76
C GLY A 464 -8.30 -15.74 13.80
N THR A 465 -8.18 -14.42 13.67
CA THR A 465 -7.08 -13.81 12.90
C THR A 465 -5.76 -13.95 13.66
N GLU A 466 -4.73 -14.30 12.92
CA GLU A 466 -3.37 -14.53 13.42
C GLU A 466 -2.36 -13.61 12.73
N VAL A 467 -1.46 -13.05 13.53
CA VAL A 467 -0.30 -12.28 13.07
C VAL A 467 0.93 -12.91 13.73
N ASN A 468 1.51 -13.91 13.09
CA ASN A 468 2.50 -14.74 13.74
C ASN A 468 3.80 -14.88 12.91
N ASN A 469 4.94 -15.02 13.63
CA ASN A 469 6.24 -15.29 13.03
C ASN A 469 6.68 -14.26 11.97
N ASN A 470 6.26 -12.99 12.13
CA ASN A 470 6.69 -11.93 11.22
C ASN A 470 7.92 -11.20 11.76
N VAL A 471 8.71 -10.64 10.86
CA VAL A 471 9.76 -9.66 11.16
C VAL A 471 9.28 -8.30 10.67
N VAL A 472 9.14 -7.34 11.61
CA VAL A 472 8.57 -6.00 11.34
C VAL A 472 9.56 -4.93 11.80
N HIS A 473 10.04 -4.06 10.89
CA HIS A 473 11.03 -3.06 11.25
C HIS A 473 11.02 -1.82 10.37
N GLU A 474 11.68 -0.76 10.84
CA GLU A 474 11.76 0.54 10.15
C GLU A 474 10.37 1.11 9.84
N ILE A 475 9.54 1.32 10.89
CA ILE A 475 8.17 1.81 10.76
C ILE A 475 8.08 3.24 11.29
N HIS A 476 7.95 4.23 10.41
CA HIS A 476 8.05 5.64 10.76
C HIS A 476 6.89 6.49 10.24
N ALA A 477 6.02 6.93 11.15
CA ALA A 477 4.93 7.86 10.90
C ALA A 477 5.36 9.33 11.02
N TYR A 478 4.55 10.26 10.50
CA TYR A 478 4.82 11.70 10.60
C TYR A 478 4.70 12.20 12.04
N SER A 479 3.52 12.19 12.65
CA SER A 479 3.34 12.66 14.03
C SER A 479 3.18 11.50 15.01
N TYR A 480 1.99 10.99 15.22
CA TYR A 480 1.74 9.81 16.03
C TYR A 480 1.57 8.57 15.14
N GLY A 481 1.73 7.39 15.69
CA GLY A 481 1.75 6.16 14.91
C GLY A 481 3.16 5.73 14.52
N GLY A 482 3.26 4.80 13.60
CA GLY A 482 4.51 4.10 13.31
C GLY A 482 4.76 3.04 14.36
N TRP A 483 3.71 2.28 14.70
CA TRP A 483 3.81 1.08 15.52
C TRP A 483 4.18 -0.14 14.67
N GLY A 484 4.79 -1.12 15.31
CA GLY A 484 5.04 -2.40 14.63
C GLY A 484 3.73 -3.16 14.40
N LEU A 485 3.05 -3.52 15.50
CA LEU A 485 1.74 -4.17 15.53
C LEU A 485 0.72 -3.23 16.18
N TYR A 486 -0.41 -3.05 15.54
CA TYR A 486 -1.43 -2.11 16.01
C TYR A 486 -2.84 -2.71 15.94
N THR A 487 -3.49 -2.83 17.09
CA THR A 487 -4.91 -3.17 17.23
C THR A 487 -5.71 -1.89 17.47
N ASP A 488 -6.37 -1.41 16.41
CA ASP A 488 -7.18 -0.20 16.45
C ASP A 488 -8.64 -0.51 16.80
N GLU A 489 -9.51 0.46 16.68
CA GLU A 489 -10.89 0.53 17.19
C GLU A 489 -11.67 -0.78 17.06
N GLY A 490 -11.92 -1.43 18.22
CA GLY A 490 -12.73 -2.63 18.32
C GLY A 490 -12.05 -3.93 17.90
N SER A 491 -10.73 -3.92 17.60
CA SER A 491 -9.97 -5.13 17.28
C SER A 491 -10.15 -6.18 18.37
N SER A 492 -10.66 -7.37 18.01
CA SER A 492 -11.03 -8.40 18.99
C SER A 492 -10.69 -9.79 18.52
N ASP A 493 -10.33 -10.64 19.50
CA ASP A 493 -10.10 -12.08 19.34
C ASP A 493 -8.97 -12.40 18.33
N ILE A 494 -7.92 -11.56 18.31
CA ILE A 494 -6.75 -11.64 17.43
C ILE A 494 -5.57 -12.22 18.23
N THR A 495 -4.80 -13.10 17.62
CA THR A 495 -3.54 -13.61 18.17
C THR A 495 -2.35 -13.00 17.43
N MET A 496 -1.40 -12.41 18.18
CA MET A 496 -0.12 -11.90 17.67
C MET A 496 1.01 -12.61 18.44
N LYS A 497 1.70 -13.54 17.78
CA LYS A 497 2.66 -14.42 18.43
C LYS A 497 3.94 -14.61 17.63
N ASN A 498 5.07 -14.77 18.32
CA ASN A 498 6.37 -15.05 17.70
C ASN A 498 6.81 -13.97 16.68
N ASN A 499 6.47 -12.70 16.90
CA ASN A 499 6.93 -11.64 16.01
C ASN A 499 8.21 -11.00 16.57
N LEU A 500 9.15 -10.71 15.70
CA LEU A 500 10.30 -9.85 15.98
C LEU A 500 10.01 -8.45 15.42
N VAL A 501 9.84 -7.47 16.31
CA VAL A 501 9.49 -6.09 15.97
C VAL A 501 10.56 -5.15 16.50
N TYR A 502 11.18 -4.33 15.62
CA TYR A 502 12.23 -3.42 16.05
C TYR A 502 12.31 -2.15 15.20
N ASN A 503 13.00 -1.12 15.74
CA ASN A 503 13.21 0.18 15.08
C ASN A 503 11.88 0.80 14.59
N THR A 504 10.93 0.95 15.48
CA THR A 504 9.65 1.60 15.20
C THR A 504 9.60 2.98 15.87
N LYS A 505 8.83 3.91 15.32
CA LYS A 505 8.78 5.26 15.88
C LYS A 505 8.08 5.30 17.24
N THR A 506 6.82 4.87 17.29
CA THR A 506 5.99 5.12 18.50
C THR A 506 5.95 3.93 19.44
N GLY A 507 5.99 2.71 18.92
CA GLY A 507 5.98 1.51 19.75
C GLY A 507 6.08 0.21 18.96
N GLY A 508 6.58 -0.84 19.59
CA GLY A 508 6.54 -2.19 19.01
C GLY A 508 5.10 -2.71 18.91
N PHE A 509 4.30 -2.48 19.96
CA PHE A 509 2.87 -2.84 20.00
C PHE A 509 2.04 -1.67 20.52
N HIS A 510 0.85 -1.51 19.94
CA HIS A 510 -0.19 -0.58 20.42
C HIS A 510 -1.57 -1.21 20.35
N GLN A 511 -2.37 -1.03 21.41
CA GLN A 511 -3.81 -1.19 21.36
C GLN A 511 -4.54 0.14 21.63
N HIS A 512 -5.34 0.59 20.67
CA HIS A 512 -6.20 1.75 20.88
C HIS A 512 -7.38 1.36 21.78
N TYR A 513 -8.26 0.49 21.32
CA TYR A 513 -9.20 -0.27 22.15
C TYR A 513 -9.66 -1.54 21.44
N GLY A 514 -9.96 -2.57 22.23
CA GLY A 514 -10.31 -3.87 21.71
C GLY A 514 -10.55 -4.88 22.84
N ARG A 515 -10.82 -6.11 22.48
CA ARG A 515 -11.22 -7.15 23.43
C ARG A 515 -10.56 -8.48 23.13
N GLU A 516 -10.07 -9.14 24.20
CA GLU A 516 -9.58 -10.53 24.18
C GLU A 516 -8.49 -10.81 23.15
N ASN A 517 -7.65 -9.80 22.81
CA ASN A 517 -6.51 -10.01 21.95
C ASN A 517 -5.38 -10.72 22.72
N ASN A 518 -4.63 -11.60 22.07
CA ASN A 518 -3.52 -12.34 22.66
C ASN A 518 -2.19 -11.92 22.05
N ILE A 519 -1.36 -11.22 22.83
CA ILE A 519 -0.06 -10.70 22.43
C ILE A 519 1.01 -11.46 23.21
N THR A 520 1.48 -12.57 22.66
CA THR A 520 2.31 -13.51 23.40
C THR A 520 3.56 -13.93 22.64
N ASN A 521 4.64 -14.16 23.39
CA ASN A 521 5.88 -14.71 22.85
C ASN A 521 6.49 -13.87 21.71
N ASN A 522 6.39 -12.53 21.80
CA ASN A 522 6.97 -11.61 20.82
C ASN A 522 8.25 -10.96 21.39
N ILE A 523 9.08 -10.44 20.50
CA ILE A 523 10.19 -9.55 20.83
C ILE A 523 9.87 -8.15 20.29
N PHE A 524 9.74 -7.17 21.19
CA PHE A 524 9.56 -5.77 20.87
C PHE A 524 10.82 -5.00 21.27
N ALA A 525 11.51 -4.39 20.29
CA ALA A 525 12.80 -3.80 20.54
C ALA A 525 12.99 -2.42 19.89
N PHE A 526 13.61 -1.52 20.66
CA PHE A 526 14.20 -0.29 20.13
C PHE A 526 13.23 0.67 19.43
N ALA A 527 12.00 0.76 19.95
CA ALA A 527 11.11 1.84 19.54
C ALA A 527 11.61 3.18 20.11
N ASP A 528 11.44 4.27 19.33
CA ASP A 528 11.99 5.57 19.71
C ASP A 528 11.25 6.22 20.90
N MET A 529 9.91 6.09 20.96
CA MET A 529 9.10 6.80 21.95
C MET A 529 8.67 5.90 23.11
N TYR A 530 7.99 4.82 22.82
CA TYR A 530 7.47 3.86 23.80
C TYR A 530 7.70 2.45 23.27
N GLN A 531 7.95 1.48 24.17
CA GLN A 531 8.06 0.11 23.68
C GLN A 531 6.68 -0.52 23.48
N VAL A 532 5.77 -0.29 24.44
CA VAL A 532 4.38 -0.82 24.41
C VAL A 532 3.41 0.27 24.80
N GLN A 533 2.34 0.45 24.03
CA GLN A 533 1.34 1.49 24.26
C GLN A 533 -0.08 0.94 24.34
N ALA A 534 -0.89 1.49 25.25
CA ALA A 534 -2.34 1.36 25.29
C ALA A 534 -2.97 2.73 25.47
N THR A 535 -4.16 3.01 24.91
CA THR A 535 -4.71 4.37 24.94
C THR A 535 -6.13 4.50 25.45
N ARG A 536 -6.89 3.44 25.61
CA ARG A 536 -8.28 3.53 26.06
C ARG A 536 -8.63 2.48 27.10
N VAL A 537 -9.36 2.88 28.12
CA VAL A 537 -9.87 2.02 29.19
C VAL A 537 -11.29 1.57 28.84
N GLU A 538 -11.55 0.27 28.97
CA GLU A 538 -12.87 -0.33 28.80
C GLU A 538 -13.14 -1.34 29.94
N ASP A 539 -14.40 -1.70 30.16
CA ASP A 539 -14.83 -2.54 31.29
C ASP A 539 -14.60 -4.03 31.12
N HIS A 540 -14.05 -4.46 29.99
CA HIS A 540 -13.69 -5.86 29.69
C HIS A 540 -12.17 -6.02 29.57
N ARG A 541 -11.70 -7.27 29.53
CA ARG A 541 -10.28 -7.53 29.25
C ARG A 541 -9.93 -7.06 27.86
N SER A 542 -9.03 -6.09 27.76
CA SER A 542 -8.54 -5.55 26.49
C SER A 542 -7.68 -6.58 25.76
N PHE A 543 -6.66 -7.09 26.45
CA PHE A 543 -5.74 -8.08 25.86
C PHE A 543 -4.98 -8.85 26.94
N THR A 544 -4.33 -9.92 26.51
CA THR A 544 -3.31 -10.67 27.24
C THR A 544 -1.94 -10.29 26.70
N PHE A 545 -0.97 -10.01 27.59
CA PHE A 545 0.40 -9.68 27.23
C PHE A 545 1.36 -10.53 28.08
N GLU A 546 1.76 -11.67 27.55
CA GLU A 546 2.53 -12.68 28.29
C GLU A 546 3.69 -13.25 27.49
N ASN A 547 4.74 -13.67 28.18
CA ASN A 547 5.93 -14.30 27.59
C ASN A 547 6.61 -13.43 26.53
N ASN A 548 6.52 -12.11 26.62
CA ASN A 548 7.16 -11.22 25.65
C ASN A 548 8.52 -10.73 26.17
N ILE A 549 9.41 -10.42 25.26
CA ILE A 549 10.68 -9.74 25.53
C ILE A 549 10.58 -8.31 25.02
N VAL A 550 10.78 -7.33 25.89
CA VAL A 550 10.64 -5.91 25.60
C VAL A 550 11.94 -5.19 25.89
N VAL A 551 12.61 -4.66 24.84
CA VAL A 551 13.95 -4.05 24.95
C VAL A 551 13.92 -2.61 24.45
N GLY A 552 14.21 -1.66 25.33
CA GLY A 552 14.39 -0.24 25.00
C GLY A 552 15.87 0.14 24.86
N ARG A 553 16.14 1.23 24.13
CA ARG A 553 17.39 2.02 24.22
C ARG A 553 17.08 3.32 24.93
N GLU A 554 16.10 4.02 24.43
CA GLU A 554 15.54 5.27 24.94
C GLU A 554 14.00 5.10 24.97
N GLY A 555 13.25 6.17 25.14
CA GLY A 555 11.80 6.07 25.22
C GLY A 555 11.31 5.43 26.52
N GLU A 556 10.00 5.33 26.69
CA GLU A 556 9.38 4.76 27.87
C GLU A 556 9.06 3.27 27.64
N MET A 557 9.08 2.47 28.71
CA MET A 557 8.73 1.05 28.59
C MET A 557 7.25 0.88 28.26
N LEU A 558 6.40 1.55 29.01
CA LEU A 558 4.94 1.53 28.86
C LEU A 558 4.39 2.96 28.71
N ALA A 559 3.44 3.17 27.83
CA ALA A 559 2.74 4.46 27.69
C ALA A 559 1.23 4.28 27.69
N GLY A 560 0.52 5.16 28.42
CA GLY A 560 -0.93 5.18 28.49
C GLY A 560 -1.51 4.77 29.84
N PRO A 561 -2.83 4.46 29.93
CA PRO A 561 -3.54 4.27 31.19
C PRO A 561 -3.41 2.84 31.76
N TRP A 562 -2.20 2.32 31.83
CA TRP A 562 -1.91 0.95 32.24
C TRP A 562 -2.34 0.57 33.66
N LYS A 563 -2.53 1.59 34.55
CA LYS A 563 -3.03 1.37 35.91
C LYS A 563 -4.53 1.08 35.96
N GLU A 564 -5.25 1.50 34.93
CA GLU A 564 -6.71 1.46 34.84
C GLU A 564 -7.22 0.43 33.82
N ILE A 565 -6.41 0.11 32.82
CA ILE A 565 -6.81 -0.80 31.73
C ILE A 565 -6.88 -2.25 32.24
N ARG A 566 -7.91 -2.98 31.84
CA ARG A 566 -8.04 -4.41 32.17
C ARG A 566 -7.25 -5.28 31.21
N VAL A 567 -6.06 -5.62 31.59
CA VAL A 567 -5.15 -6.53 30.84
C VAL A 567 -4.75 -7.71 31.73
N LYS A 568 -4.39 -8.81 31.10
CA LYS A 568 -3.63 -9.87 31.75
C LYS A 568 -2.18 -9.72 31.31
N MET A 569 -1.29 -9.40 32.23
CA MET A 569 0.10 -9.09 31.94
C MET A 569 1.00 -9.80 32.92
N ASP A 570 1.80 -10.75 32.44
CA ASP A 570 2.71 -11.55 33.27
C ASP A 570 3.79 -12.26 32.45
N SER A 571 4.81 -12.74 33.13
CA SER A 571 5.86 -13.57 32.55
C SER A 571 6.57 -12.89 31.37
N ASN A 572 6.84 -11.60 31.46
CA ASN A 572 7.56 -10.82 30.47
C ASN A 572 9.01 -10.54 30.90
N CYS A 573 9.90 -10.30 29.97
CA CYS A 573 11.25 -9.82 30.22
C CYS A 573 11.39 -8.38 29.73
N TYR A 574 11.80 -7.48 30.62
CA TYR A 574 12.02 -6.06 30.34
C TYR A 574 13.50 -5.72 30.44
N TRP A 575 14.03 -4.97 29.46
CA TRP A 575 15.41 -4.54 29.47
C TRP A 575 15.61 -3.19 28.79
N TYR A 576 16.54 -2.39 29.32
CA TYR A 576 17.11 -1.26 28.60
C TYR A 576 18.55 -1.54 28.23
N LYS A 577 18.89 -1.33 26.95
CA LYS A 577 20.28 -1.37 26.48
C LYS A 577 20.96 -0.06 26.85
N GLY A 578 21.52 0.01 28.06
CA GLY A 578 22.14 1.21 28.61
C GLY A 578 21.80 1.40 30.10
N GLU A 579 22.07 2.60 30.62
CA GLU A 579 21.93 2.92 32.06
C GLU A 579 20.55 3.55 32.43
N LYS A 580 19.56 3.47 31.52
CA LYS A 580 18.24 4.04 31.77
C LYS A 580 17.52 3.32 32.91
N SER A 581 16.98 4.07 33.85
CA SER A 581 16.14 3.52 34.93
C SER A 581 14.79 3.06 34.40
N PHE A 582 14.27 1.97 34.97
CA PHE A 582 12.93 1.48 34.64
C PHE A 582 11.84 2.35 35.29
N ASP A 583 10.91 2.76 34.48
CA ASP A 583 9.71 3.48 34.89
C ASP A 583 8.49 2.76 34.28
N PHE A 584 7.62 2.25 35.15
CA PHE A 584 6.36 1.62 34.79
C PHE A 584 5.22 2.61 35.11
N VAL A 585 5.04 3.58 34.23
CA VAL A 585 4.00 4.62 34.36
C VAL A 585 4.10 5.40 35.69
N GLY A 586 5.32 5.85 36.01
CA GLY A 586 5.63 6.59 37.25
C GLY A 586 5.77 5.71 38.50
N LEU A 587 6.01 4.41 38.34
CA LEU A 587 6.23 3.47 39.42
C LEU A 587 7.53 2.68 39.21
N SER A 588 8.20 2.30 40.32
CA SER A 588 9.21 1.24 40.26
C SER A 588 8.58 -0.09 39.91
N PHE A 589 9.35 -1.06 39.46
CA PHE A 589 8.84 -2.38 39.08
C PHE A 589 8.16 -3.13 40.24
N GLU A 590 8.69 -3.00 41.46
CA GLU A 590 8.08 -3.59 42.65
C GLU A 590 6.77 -2.89 43.04
N GLU A 591 6.72 -1.55 42.95
CA GLU A 591 5.46 -0.82 43.17
C GLU A 591 4.43 -1.13 42.10
N TRP A 592 4.86 -1.31 40.85
CA TRP A 592 4.02 -1.71 39.74
C TRP A 592 3.34 -3.05 40.03
N LYS A 593 4.09 -4.10 40.36
CA LYS A 593 3.57 -5.40 40.76
C LYS A 593 2.59 -5.30 41.94
N ALA A 594 3.01 -4.64 42.99
CA ALA A 594 2.22 -4.51 44.21
C ALA A 594 0.88 -3.77 44.05
N ARG A 595 0.83 -2.76 43.16
CA ARG A 595 -0.37 -1.92 42.98
C ARG A 595 -1.33 -2.47 41.92
N THR A 596 -0.83 -3.14 40.91
CA THR A 596 -1.63 -3.58 39.76
C THR A 596 -1.91 -5.08 39.76
N GLY A 597 -1.09 -5.88 40.45
CA GLY A 597 -1.13 -7.34 40.32
C GLY A 597 -0.66 -7.84 38.97
N HIS A 598 -0.03 -6.98 38.15
CA HIS A 598 0.57 -7.38 36.89
C HIS A 598 2.02 -7.79 37.07
N ASP A 599 2.56 -8.57 36.13
CA ASP A 599 3.98 -8.91 36.02
C ASP A 599 4.57 -9.61 37.26
N GLU A 600 3.76 -10.39 37.99
CA GLU A 600 4.22 -11.10 39.20
C GLU A 600 5.42 -12.02 38.90
N ASN A 601 5.39 -12.72 37.77
CA ASN A 601 6.45 -13.62 37.31
C ASN A 601 7.35 -13.01 36.24
N SER A 602 7.17 -11.73 35.91
CA SER A 602 8.01 -11.02 34.96
C SER A 602 9.36 -10.61 35.56
N ILE A 603 10.35 -10.43 34.73
CA ILE A 603 11.73 -10.13 35.15
C ILE A 603 12.27 -8.88 34.47
N ILE A 604 13.19 -8.20 35.17
CA ILE A 604 14.11 -7.24 34.57
C ILE A 604 15.47 -7.94 34.43
N ALA A 605 15.85 -8.26 33.20
CA ALA A 605 17.11 -8.94 32.91
C ALA A 605 17.54 -8.69 31.46
N ASP A 606 18.84 -8.71 31.20
CA ASP A 606 19.39 -8.66 29.84
C ASP A 606 18.97 -9.95 29.07
N PRO A 607 18.12 -9.81 28.05
CA PRO A 607 17.66 -10.98 27.30
C PRO A 607 18.69 -11.51 26.31
N GLY A 608 19.78 -10.78 26.04
CA GLY A 608 20.79 -11.11 25.04
C GLY A 608 20.85 -10.10 23.87
N THR A 609 21.24 -10.57 22.71
CA THR A 609 21.46 -9.71 21.54
C THR A 609 20.29 -9.76 20.57
N ILE A 610 19.82 -8.58 20.19
CA ILE A 610 18.90 -8.40 19.04
C ILE A 610 19.73 -7.74 17.94
N ASN A 611 19.96 -8.47 16.86
CA ASN A 611 20.72 -8.01 15.69
C ASN A 611 19.79 -7.37 14.68
N THR A 612 19.67 -6.05 14.74
CA THR A 612 18.77 -5.29 13.86
C THR A 612 19.23 -5.23 12.40
N ASN A 613 20.51 -5.50 12.12
CA ASN A 613 21.03 -5.51 10.74
C ASN A 613 20.63 -6.78 9.99
N GLU A 614 20.59 -7.91 10.71
CA GLU A 614 20.22 -9.21 10.14
C GLU A 614 18.75 -9.58 10.40
N GLY A 615 18.11 -8.90 11.36
CA GLY A 615 16.76 -9.23 11.79
C GLY A 615 16.70 -10.56 12.56
N THR A 616 17.70 -10.82 13.41
CA THR A 616 17.85 -12.04 14.22
C THR A 616 18.01 -11.72 15.70
N TYR A 617 18.00 -12.74 16.55
CA TYR A 617 18.27 -12.58 17.98
C TYR A 617 18.98 -13.80 18.55
N THR A 618 19.70 -13.57 19.66
CA THR A 618 20.29 -14.64 20.49
C THR A 618 19.98 -14.34 21.95
N LEU A 619 19.35 -15.29 22.65
CA LEU A 619 18.99 -15.12 24.05
C LEU A 619 20.12 -15.57 24.98
N ASN A 620 20.22 -14.90 26.11
CA ASN A 620 21.07 -15.34 27.22
C ASN A 620 20.45 -16.56 27.93
N ASP A 621 21.30 -17.38 28.52
CA ASP A 621 20.87 -18.60 29.21
C ASP A 621 19.85 -18.34 30.30
N GLY A 622 18.81 -19.16 30.36
CA GLY A 622 17.76 -19.15 31.36
C GLY A 622 16.69 -18.08 31.18
N ILE A 623 16.75 -17.21 30.19
CA ILE A 623 15.69 -16.20 29.92
C ILE A 623 14.41 -16.91 29.49
N SER A 624 14.51 -17.81 28.53
CA SER A 624 13.35 -18.57 27.99
C SER A 624 12.60 -19.31 29.08
N GLU A 625 13.33 -20.04 29.94
CA GLU A 625 12.74 -20.82 31.02
C GLU A 625 12.07 -19.95 32.08
N LYS A 626 12.69 -18.81 32.44
CA LYS A 626 12.17 -17.88 33.47
C LYS A 626 10.83 -17.28 33.14
N ILE A 627 10.60 -16.98 31.87
CA ILE A 627 9.36 -16.32 31.42
C ILE A 627 8.50 -17.22 30.52
N GLY A 628 8.88 -18.48 30.32
CA GLY A 628 8.16 -19.39 29.42
C GLY A 628 8.17 -18.96 27.95
N PHE A 629 9.18 -18.20 27.54
CA PHE A 629 9.36 -17.79 26.14
C PHE A 629 9.81 -18.99 25.30
N VAL A 630 9.15 -19.24 24.19
CA VAL A 630 9.50 -20.29 23.23
C VAL A 630 10.27 -19.65 22.06
N PRO A 631 11.57 -19.93 21.92
CA PRO A 631 12.34 -19.40 20.80
C PRO A 631 11.74 -19.77 19.45
N PHE A 632 11.79 -18.83 18.50
CA PHE A 632 11.37 -18.99 17.12
C PHE A 632 12.47 -18.48 16.18
N ASP A 633 12.42 -18.91 14.93
CA ASP A 633 13.42 -18.52 13.92
C ASP A 633 12.90 -17.34 13.06
N PRO A 634 13.44 -16.13 13.22
CA PRO A 634 13.06 -14.99 12.38
C PRO A 634 13.49 -15.11 10.91
N GLU A 635 14.46 -15.98 10.59
CA GLU A 635 14.93 -16.17 9.22
C GLU A 635 13.90 -16.90 8.34
N GLU A 636 12.90 -17.56 8.96
CA GLU A 636 11.75 -18.10 8.23
C GLU A 636 10.81 -17.04 7.67
N ALA A 637 10.91 -15.78 8.15
CA ALA A 637 10.09 -14.68 7.67
C ALA A 637 10.62 -14.08 6.37
N GLY A 638 9.68 -13.72 5.48
CA GLY A 638 9.97 -13.19 4.15
C GLY A 638 9.96 -14.26 3.07
N VAL A 639 10.43 -13.91 1.89
CA VAL A 639 10.43 -14.79 0.73
C VAL A 639 11.44 -15.93 0.85
N TYR A 640 11.10 -17.05 0.26
CA TYR A 640 11.93 -18.26 0.26
C TYR A 640 12.21 -18.79 -1.15
N GLY A 641 13.16 -19.71 -1.27
CA GLY A 641 13.53 -20.35 -2.54
C GLY A 641 14.93 -19.99 -3.01
N SER A 642 15.08 -19.62 -4.30
CA SER A 642 16.40 -19.34 -4.89
C SER A 642 17.07 -18.09 -4.26
N ALA A 643 18.40 -18.09 -4.26
CA ALA A 643 19.18 -16.92 -3.79
C ALA A 643 18.80 -15.63 -4.55
N GLU A 644 18.64 -15.72 -5.86
CA GLU A 644 18.23 -14.62 -6.73
C GLU A 644 16.86 -14.01 -6.30
N TRP A 645 15.88 -14.85 -5.91
CA TRP A 645 14.59 -14.38 -5.45
C TRP A 645 14.68 -13.66 -4.11
N LYS A 646 15.51 -14.17 -3.20
CA LYS A 646 15.79 -13.54 -1.91
C LYS A 646 16.56 -12.22 -2.08
N GLU A 647 17.52 -12.18 -3.00
CA GLU A 647 18.28 -10.97 -3.32
C GLU A 647 17.38 -9.89 -3.96
N LYS A 648 16.44 -10.29 -4.84
CA LYS A 648 15.45 -9.38 -5.44
C LYS A 648 14.54 -8.71 -4.41
N ALA A 649 14.35 -9.31 -3.23
CA ALA A 649 13.57 -8.73 -2.14
C ALA A 649 14.32 -7.63 -1.37
N LEU A 650 15.64 -7.55 -1.49
CA LEU A 650 16.42 -6.51 -0.83
C LEU A 650 16.17 -5.15 -1.49
N LEU A 651 15.85 -4.15 -0.66
CA LEU A 651 15.74 -2.79 -1.18
C LEU A 651 17.11 -2.26 -1.62
N PRO A 652 17.18 -1.52 -2.74
CA PRO A 652 18.41 -0.84 -3.13
C PRO A 652 18.89 0.16 -2.05
N ASP A 653 20.20 0.29 -1.88
CA ASP A 653 20.80 1.24 -0.95
C ASP A 653 20.33 2.69 -1.18
N SER A 654 20.05 3.05 -2.42
CA SER A 654 19.52 4.37 -2.78
C SER A 654 18.16 4.62 -2.13
N VAL A 655 17.26 3.61 -2.10
CA VAL A 655 15.94 3.69 -1.48
C VAL A 655 16.06 3.75 0.04
N ILE A 656 16.91 2.92 0.65
CA ILE A 656 17.16 2.93 2.10
C ILE A 656 17.70 4.30 2.54
N ASN A 657 18.70 4.82 1.86
CA ASN A 657 19.29 6.12 2.16
C ASN A 657 18.29 7.28 1.98
N GLU A 658 17.38 7.19 1.02
CA GLU A 658 16.33 8.19 0.84
C GLU A 658 15.28 8.10 1.93
N PHE A 659 14.88 6.90 2.33
CA PHE A 659 14.00 6.66 3.46
C PHE A 659 14.56 7.30 4.74
N ASP A 660 15.78 7.00 5.10
CA ASP A 660 16.45 7.52 6.30
C ASP A 660 16.54 9.06 6.29
N ARG A 661 16.93 9.63 5.15
CA ARG A 661 16.99 11.10 4.99
C ARG A 661 15.62 11.74 5.13
N THR A 662 14.59 11.11 4.57
CA THR A 662 13.22 11.62 4.61
C THR A 662 12.62 11.53 6.01
N VAL A 663 12.80 10.41 6.69
CA VAL A 663 12.39 10.22 8.09
C VAL A 663 13.06 11.25 8.97
N LYS A 664 14.39 11.37 8.91
CA LYS A 664 15.17 12.34 9.70
C LYS A 664 14.74 13.80 9.43
N ARG A 665 14.49 14.17 8.17
CA ARG A 665 14.03 15.51 7.79
C ARG A 665 12.64 15.83 8.37
N ASN A 666 11.72 14.88 8.29
CA ASN A 666 10.33 15.08 8.71
C ASN A 666 10.17 15.04 10.23
N MET A 667 10.94 14.21 10.93
CA MET A 667 10.96 14.18 12.40
C MET A 667 11.51 15.47 13.02
N LYS A 668 12.50 16.12 12.43
CA LYS A 668 13.06 17.40 12.93
C LYS A 668 12.10 18.60 12.84
N LYS A 669 11.00 18.48 12.12
CA LYS A 669 10.04 19.57 11.90
C LYS A 669 8.80 19.47 12.81
N GLN A 670 8.80 18.52 13.72
CA GLN A 670 7.81 18.37 14.80
C GLN A 670 8.30 19.03 16.08
#